data_f1a41d1a111fa36306571d769197bf0c
#
_entry.id   f1a41d1a111fa36306571d769197bf0c
#
_cell.length_a   1.000
_cell.length_b   1.000
_cell.length_c   1.000
_cell.angle_alpha   90.00
_cell.angle_beta   90.00
_cell.angle_gamma   90.00
#
_symmetry.space_group_name_H-M   'P 1'
#
loop_
_entity.id
_entity.type
_entity.pdbx_description
1 polymer ?
#
loop_
_entity_poly.entity_id
_entity_poly.type
_entity_poly.pdbx_seq_one_letter_code
_entity_poly.pdbx_strand_id
1 'polypeptide(L)'
;MVSLSRLYRAPVLLPVLLGLAIPASGQMATQQAASTPTNAGAKEAPTLPELTGIDTTAWLYKGSDLTRDPEWKFGTLPNGMRFAVRKNGVPPGQVAVRVRIDAGSLNETDSERGFAHFIEHLSFRGSEYVPDGEAKRVWQRFGATFGSDTNAQTTPTSTTFKLDLPSATQAGLDESLKIMAGMMEKPTITDASVAAERPIVLAEQREQPGPQVRFGDAIRATFFAGQPLADRSPIGNIKTLEAATGATVKAFHDRWYRPENTVVIISGDMDPALFGRLIVKNFADWKGIGPVTPAPDFGKPDPKAPVSATIAEPAIPAVVTLGVVRPWEYKDDTAIMNQKRLVDVLATRLISRRLETRARAGGSFLQAGVSIDDVSRSANLTSVNIVPIGTDWEAALKDVRAVIADAQTNAPSQAEVDREYADFDTIMRTSVETARVEAGAKQADDMVGALDIRETVAGPETSYKILQDAKAKGMFTPATLLASSKAIFEGTATRALVNTQTPDAGAANKLATALKADVSGLAGKRRAQAAVDFSKLPSLGKPGVVASREKIAAFDMEQVNFANGTRVLLFPNAGETGRVYVRVRFGGGYTAIPSNRPTPAWAGDLALVAGGIGKLDQGDLDQLTAGRRIGLDFGIDDDAFTLSAITSPADYADQLRLMAAKLAFPAWDPAPVARARVAALAGFAGYDSSPDGVLSRDLEGLLRAGDPRWGTPSKPTVEALNAKDFRAFWEPILKTGPVEVSIFGDVKTEDAIAAVAKSFGAMKPRTAVSTVGAPVGFPAHNATPVMRAHTGPENQAAAVIAWPTGGGIDNIVEARRLDVLAQVFSDRLFERLRQAAGASYSPNVSSQWPVGMNTGGRMVAIGQVAPDKVSFFFQIARQIAGELVSTPIAPDELDRIKKPMGQYILRASTGNQFWLQQLGGATFDPRRIAATQRIASDLVATTPVELQATAAKYLRPEKDWTMAVVPAAAKKPAK
;
A
#
# COMPACT_ATOMS: atom_id res chain seq x y z
N MET A 1 -11.41 12.81 -1.08
CA MET A 1 -12.79 12.43 -0.73
C MET A 1 -12.73 11.18 0.13
N VAL A 2 -13.26 11.23 1.35
CA VAL A 2 -13.55 10.01 2.09
C VAL A 2 -14.99 9.66 1.73
N SER A 3 -15.18 8.71 0.81
CA SER A 3 -16.49 8.11 0.62
C SER A 3 -16.90 7.51 1.97
N LEU A 4 -18.11 7.79 2.41
CA LEU A 4 -18.65 7.22 3.66
C LEU A 4 -18.58 5.69 3.64
N SER A 5 -18.69 5.05 2.47
CA SER A 5 -18.50 3.62 2.29
C SER A 5 -17.05 3.16 2.50
N ARG A 6 -16.05 4.03 2.26
CA ARG A 6 -14.64 3.70 2.57
C ARG A 6 -14.31 3.75 4.05
N LEU A 7 -15.14 4.41 4.86
CA LEU A 7 -15.04 4.33 6.31
C LEU A 7 -15.47 2.95 6.84
N TYR A 8 -16.25 2.20 6.06
CA TYR A 8 -16.51 0.77 6.29
C TYR A 8 -15.26 -0.09 6.02
N ARG A 9 -14.40 0.34 5.11
CA ARG A 9 -13.10 -0.25 4.85
C ARG A 9 -12.05 0.36 5.78
N ALA A 10 -12.26 0.29 7.10
CA ALA A 10 -11.11 0.15 7.96
C ALA A 10 -10.42 -1.12 7.43
N PRO A 11 -9.16 -1.05 6.98
CA PRO A 11 -8.46 -2.26 6.64
C PRO A 11 -8.37 -3.08 7.93
N VAL A 12 -9.25 -4.05 8.09
CA VAL A 12 -8.81 -5.28 8.69
C VAL A 12 -7.94 -5.90 7.58
N LEU A 13 -6.87 -5.18 7.27
CA LEU A 13 -5.69 -5.81 6.77
C LEU A 13 -5.36 -6.81 7.85
N LEU A 14 -5.76 -8.10 7.65
CA LEU A 14 -4.75 -9.06 7.96
C LEU A 14 -3.47 -8.45 7.37
N PRO A 15 -2.50 -8.05 8.14
CA PRO A 15 -1.17 -8.18 7.68
C PRO A 15 -1.01 -9.71 7.64
N VAL A 16 -1.38 -10.34 6.54
CA VAL A 16 -0.58 -11.44 6.09
C VAL A 16 0.80 -10.81 6.08
N LEU A 17 1.60 -11.18 7.07
CA LEU A 17 3.01 -10.83 7.21
C LEU A 17 3.73 -11.40 5.98
N LEU A 18 3.60 -10.70 4.88
CA LEU A 18 4.36 -10.74 3.66
C LEU A 18 4.64 -9.27 3.35
N GLY A 19 5.36 -8.67 4.30
CA GLY A 19 6.07 -7.43 4.06
C GLY A 19 7.21 -7.68 3.10
N LEU A 20 6.94 -7.66 1.81
CA LEU A 20 7.90 -7.16 0.85
C LEU A 20 7.80 -5.63 0.90
N ALA A 21 8.27 -5.04 1.99
CA ALA A 21 8.74 -3.68 1.98
C ALA A 21 10.04 -3.69 1.17
N ILE A 22 9.92 -3.57 -0.14
CA ILE A 22 11.01 -3.06 -0.95
C ILE A 22 11.13 -1.60 -0.53
N PRO A 23 12.22 -1.17 0.12
CA PRO A 23 12.43 0.24 0.37
C PRO A 23 12.58 0.90 -1.01
N ALA A 24 11.57 1.66 -1.43
CA ALA A 24 11.71 2.58 -2.54
C ALA A 24 12.69 3.67 -2.08
N SER A 25 13.95 3.51 -2.42
CA SER A 25 14.96 4.55 -2.30
C SER A 25 14.70 5.58 -3.39
N GLY A 26 13.87 6.56 -3.09
CA GLY A 26 13.64 7.73 -3.94
C GLY A 26 14.59 8.86 -3.57
N GLN A 27 15.20 9.47 -4.56
CA GLN A 27 16.09 10.62 -4.41
C GLN A 27 15.71 11.78 -5.36
N MET A 28 16.03 12.97 -5.04
CA MET A 28 15.62 14.36 -5.05
C MET A 28 15.93 15.33 -6.18
N ALA A 29 15.28 16.51 -6.16
CA ALA A 29 15.67 17.72 -6.91
C ALA A 29 15.37 19.06 -6.21
N THR A 30 16.25 20.04 -6.40
CA THR A 30 16.08 21.44 -6.04
C THR A 30 15.50 22.26 -7.20
N GLN A 31 14.64 23.22 -6.88
CA GLN A 31 14.15 24.20 -7.84
C GLN A 31 15.27 25.17 -8.28
N GLN A 32 15.49 25.29 -9.59
CA GLN A 32 15.91 26.52 -10.22
C GLN A 32 14.84 26.93 -11.22
N ALA A 33 14.48 28.22 -11.17
CA ALA A 33 13.50 28.84 -12.03
C ALA A 33 13.82 28.59 -13.51
N ALA A 34 12.90 27.99 -14.23
CA ALA A 34 12.99 27.83 -15.67
C ALA A 34 12.84 29.18 -16.34
N SER A 35 13.88 29.62 -17.04
CA SER A 35 13.79 30.70 -18.01
C SER A 35 12.88 30.24 -19.16
N THR A 36 11.91 31.07 -19.48
CA THR A 36 10.95 30.93 -20.57
C THR A 36 11.69 30.76 -21.92
N PRO A 37 11.39 29.73 -22.72
CA PRO A 37 11.88 29.68 -24.10
C PRO A 37 11.05 30.65 -24.94
N THR A 38 11.75 31.52 -25.64
CA THR A 38 11.19 32.42 -26.63
C THR A 38 10.56 31.64 -27.80
N ASN A 39 9.37 32.04 -28.15
CA ASN A 39 8.53 31.58 -29.22
C ASN A 39 9.24 31.51 -30.58
N ALA A 40 9.25 30.35 -31.22
CA ALA A 40 9.48 30.21 -32.64
C ALA A 40 8.32 29.45 -33.26
N GLY A 41 7.49 30.15 -34.01
CA GLY A 41 6.56 29.60 -35.00
C GLY A 41 5.39 28.79 -34.47
N ALA A 42 4.41 29.42 -33.83
CA ALA A 42 3.14 28.79 -33.49
C ALA A 42 2.36 28.46 -34.78
N LYS A 43 2.25 27.15 -35.13
CA LYS A 43 1.10 26.70 -35.93
C LYS A 43 -0.15 26.97 -35.08
N GLU A 44 -1.17 27.61 -35.69
CA GLU A 44 -2.47 27.79 -35.03
C GLU A 44 -2.91 26.50 -34.37
N ALA A 45 -3.17 26.60 -33.08
CA ALA A 45 -3.70 25.45 -32.32
C ALA A 45 -5.07 25.10 -32.91
N PRO A 46 -5.36 23.80 -33.17
CA PRO A 46 -6.65 23.41 -33.69
C PRO A 46 -7.77 23.92 -32.76
N THR A 47 -8.78 24.57 -33.33
CA THR A 47 -9.95 25.03 -32.60
C THR A 47 -10.64 23.85 -31.91
N LEU A 48 -10.64 23.85 -30.59
CA LEU A 48 -11.33 22.85 -29.81
C LEU A 48 -12.85 23.05 -29.89
N PRO A 49 -13.65 21.96 -29.93
CA PRO A 49 -15.11 22.07 -29.99
C PRO A 49 -15.67 22.79 -28.76
N GLU A 50 -16.80 23.49 -28.92
CA GLU A 50 -17.51 24.06 -27.79
C GLU A 50 -18.06 22.96 -26.86
N LEU A 51 -18.05 23.22 -25.54
CA LEU A 51 -18.69 22.39 -24.56
C LEU A 51 -20.21 22.54 -24.65
N THR A 52 -20.85 21.72 -25.46
CA THR A 52 -22.32 21.59 -25.48
C THR A 52 -22.71 20.40 -24.62
N GLY A 53 -23.70 20.56 -23.73
CA GLY A 53 -24.26 19.45 -22.93
C GLY A 53 -23.58 19.19 -21.57
N ILE A 54 -22.99 20.22 -20.94
CA ILE A 54 -22.66 20.11 -19.51
C ILE A 54 -23.96 19.96 -18.74
N ASP A 55 -24.27 18.72 -18.36
CA ASP A 55 -25.35 18.49 -17.42
C ASP A 55 -24.84 18.83 -16.01
N THR A 56 -25.41 19.90 -15.46
CA THR A 56 -25.13 20.29 -14.06
C THR A 56 -25.90 19.44 -13.07
N THR A 57 -26.87 18.63 -13.55
CA THR A 57 -27.52 17.60 -12.73
C THR A 57 -26.69 16.33 -12.77
N ALA A 58 -26.26 15.91 -11.63
CA ALA A 58 -25.38 14.76 -11.53
C ALA A 58 -26.15 13.46 -11.78
N TRP A 59 -25.59 12.65 -12.63
CA TRP A 59 -26.14 11.35 -13.01
C TRP A 59 -26.11 10.27 -11.91
N LEU A 60 -25.52 10.55 -10.73
CA LEU A 60 -25.56 9.71 -9.53
C LEU A 60 -26.45 10.30 -8.40
N TYR A 61 -27.11 11.45 -8.62
CA TYR A 61 -27.85 12.15 -7.57
C TYR A 61 -29.36 11.95 -7.64
N LYS A 62 -29.86 11.20 -8.59
CA LYS A 62 -31.30 10.93 -8.70
C LYS A 62 -31.78 10.26 -7.41
N GLY A 63 -32.62 10.95 -6.66
CA GLY A 63 -33.12 10.52 -5.37
C GLY A 63 -32.23 10.88 -4.15
N SER A 64 -31.03 11.43 -4.34
CA SER A 64 -30.17 11.92 -3.25
C SER A 64 -30.58 13.33 -2.81
N ASP A 65 -30.51 13.58 -1.50
CA ASP A 65 -30.64 14.91 -0.89
C ASP A 65 -29.27 15.49 -0.46
N LEU A 66 -28.17 14.81 -0.83
CA LEU A 66 -26.81 15.25 -0.48
C LEU A 66 -26.33 16.39 -1.36
N THR A 67 -25.64 17.34 -0.74
CA THR A 67 -24.88 18.35 -1.49
C THR A 67 -23.66 17.69 -2.13
N ARG A 68 -23.63 17.71 -3.46
CA ARG A 68 -22.47 17.23 -4.23
C ARG A 68 -21.23 18.06 -3.97
N ASP A 69 -20.04 17.49 -4.23
CA ASP A 69 -18.80 18.24 -4.25
C ASP A 69 -18.83 19.26 -5.42
N PRO A 70 -18.87 20.59 -5.15
CA PRO A 70 -18.98 21.62 -6.18
C PRO A 70 -17.73 21.74 -7.07
N GLU A 71 -16.60 21.19 -6.64
CA GLU A 71 -15.35 21.23 -7.39
C GLU A 71 -15.39 20.33 -8.64
N TRP A 72 -16.21 19.27 -8.63
CA TRP A 72 -16.41 18.42 -9.79
C TRP A 72 -17.42 19.01 -10.77
N LYS A 73 -17.05 18.99 -12.06
CA LYS A 73 -17.94 19.30 -13.17
C LYS A 73 -18.28 18.00 -13.91
N PHE A 74 -19.56 17.75 -14.06
CA PHE A 74 -20.09 16.53 -14.68
C PHE A 74 -20.66 16.84 -16.05
N GLY A 75 -20.59 15.87 -16.97
CA GLY A 75 -21.18 15.97 -18.29
C GLY A 75 -21.52 14.62 -18.90
N THR A 76 -22.38 14.64 -19.91
CA THR A 76 -22.73 13.49 -20.72
C THR A 76 -22.63 13.87 -22.18
N LEU A 77 -21.91 13.07 -22.97
CA LEU A 77 -21.79 13.28 -24.41
C LEU A 77 -23.04 12.78 -25.14
N PRO A 78 -23.30 13.26 -26.38
CA PRO A 78 -24.45 12.79 -27.18
C PRO A 78 -24.46 11.28 -27.44
N ASN A 79 -23.31 10.62 -27.41
CA ASN A 79 -23.19 9.15 -27.53
C ASN A 79 -23.46 8.40 -26.21
N GLY A 80 -23.83 9.11 -25.14
CA GLY A 80 -24.14 8.51 -23.85
C GLY A 80 -22.95 8.37 -22.88
N MET A 81 -21.70 8.64 -23.32
CA MET A 81 -20.54 8.60 -22.45
C MET A 81 -20.60 9.72 -21.41
N ARG A 82 -20.27 9.38 -20.18
CA ARG A 82 -20.25 10.32 -19.05
C ARG A 82 -18.83 10.74 -18.74
N PHE A 83 -18.68 11.95 -18.17
CA PHE A 83 -17.39 12.41 -17.68
C PHE A 83 -17.52 13.26 -16.42
N ALA A 84 -16.46 13.24 -15.61
CA ALA A 84 -16.31 14.13 -14.46
C ALA A 84 -14.91 14.75 -14.48
N VAL A 85 -14.83 16.09 -14.36
CA VAL A 85 -13.57 16.82 -14.42
C VAL A 85 -13.44 17.79 -13.26
N ARG A 86 -12.20 17.94 -12.74
CA ARG A 86 -11.88 18.78 -11.59
C ARG A 86 -10.51 19.42 -11.75
N LYS A 87 -10.36 20.67 -11.27
CA LYS A 87 -9.04 21.28 -11.09
C LYS A 87 -8.41 20.82 -9.79
N ASN A 88 -7.14 20.38 -9.85
CA ASN A 88 -6.34 20.05 -8.68
C ASN A 88 -4.86 20.26 -8.98
N GLY A 89 -4.20 21.13 -8.21
CA GLY A 89 -2.77 21.45 -8.36
C GLY A 89 -1.84 20.62 -7.47
N VAL A 90 -2.24 19.44 -7.01
CA VAL A 90 -1.42 18.58 -6.13
C VAL A 90 -1.22 17.21 -6.75
N PRO A 91 0.03 16.85 -7.08
CA PRO A 91 1.21 17.72 -7.18
C PRO A 91 1.06 18.70 -8.38
N PRO A 92 1.81 19.84 -8.34
CA PRO A 92 1.74 20.83 -9.42
C PRO A 92 2.05 20.23 -10.80
N GLY A 93 1.30 20.65 -11.83
CA GLY A 93 1.47 20.21 -13.21
C GLY A 93 0.99 18.79 -13.50
N GLN A 94 0.53 18.03 -12.53
CA GLN A 94 0.02 16.66 -12.75
C GLN A 94 -1.43 16.70 -13.24
N VAL A 95 -1.75 15.77 -14.18
CA VAL A 95 -3.12 15.45 -14.57
C VAL A 95 -3.35 13.96 -14.48
N ALA A 96 -4.32 13.56 -13.66
CA ALA A 96 -4.74 12.18 -13.47
C ALA A 96 -5.98 11.89 -14.32
N VAL A 97 -5.92 10.87 -15.16
CA VAL A 97 -7.00 10.39 -16.02
C VAL A 97 -7.40 8.98 -15.62
N ARG A 98 -8.72 8.76 -15.53
CA ARG A 98 -9.29 7.41 -15.37
C ARG A 98 -10.35 7.20 -16.46
N VAL A 99 -10.24 6.11 -17.19
CA VAL A 99 -11.30 5.65 -18.09
C VAL A 99 -11.87 4.39 -17.49
N ARG A 100 -13.11 4.46 -16.99
CA ARG A 100 -13.80 3.35 -16.34
C ARG A 100 -14.88 2.79 -17.26
N ILE A 101 -14.78 1.50 -17.53
CA ILE A 101 -15.82 0.72 -18.22
C ILE A 101 -16.63 -0.01 -17.14
N ASP A 102 -17.97 0.12 -17.14
CA ASP A 102 -18.87 -0.55 -16.19
C ASP A 102 -19.08 -2.02 -16.58
N ALA A 103 -18.00 -2.73 -16.79
CA ALA A 103 -17.96 -4.16 -17.10
C ALA A 103 -16.69 -4.79 -16.52
N GLY A 104 -16.87 -5.91 -15.82
CA GLY A 104 -15.81 -6.70 -15.20
C GLY A 104 -16.13 -8.19 -15.30
N SER A 105 -15.57 -9.02 -14.41
CA SER A 105 -15.75 -10.48 -14.49
C SER A 105 -17.18 -10.96 -14.25
N LEU A 106 -18.04 -10.17 -13.59
CA LEU A 106 -19.48 -10.48 -13.47
C LEU A 106 -20.28 -10.30 -14.75
N ASN A 107 -19.67 -9.67 -15.78
CA ASN A 107 -20.26 -9.52 -17.10
C ASN A 107 -19.94 -10.70 -18.03
N GLU A 108 -19.10 -11.64 -17.58
CA GLU A 108 -18.65 -12.80 -18.35
C GLU A 108 -19.64 -13.97 -18.26
N THR A 109 -19.81 -14.69 -19.35
CA THR A 109 -20.44 -16.02 -19.34
C THR A 109 -19.45 -17.09 -18.87
N ASP A 110 -19.89 -18.35 -18.70
CA ASP A 110 -19.00 -19.44 -18.31
C ASP A 110 -17.86 -19.70 -19.31
N SER A 111 -18.09 -19.45 -20.59
CA SER A 111 -17.08 -19.61 -21.65
C SER A 111 -16.16 -18.39 -21.81
N GLU A 112 -16.42 -17.30 -21.11
CA GLU A 112 -15.70 -16.02 -21.21
C GLU A 112 -14.88 -15.68 -19.97
N ARG A 113 -14.78 -16.59 -19.00
CA ARG A 113 -14.10 -16.35 -17.73
C ARG A 113 -12.65 -15.88 -17.95
N GLY A 114 -12.36 -14.63 -17.54
CA GLY A 114 -11.07 -13.95 -17.70
C GLY A 114 -11.00 -13.03 -18.93
N PHE A 115 -12.06 -12.90 -19.75
CA PHE A 115 -12.02 -12.05 -20.94
C PHE A 115 -11.98 -10.57 -20.61
N ALA A 116 -12.65 -10.12 -19.55
CA ALA A 116 -12.58 -8.74 -19.10
C ALA A 116 -11.12 -8.32 -18.78
N HIS A 117 -10.38 -9.16 -18.07
CA HIS A 117 -8.98 -8.95 -17.76
C HIS A 117 -8.07 -9.13 -18.99
N PHE A 118 -8.38 -10.09 -19.85
CA PHE A 118 -7.61 -10.29 -21.06
C PHE A 118 -7.70 -9.07 -22.01
N ILE A 119 -8.87 -8.44 -22.13
CA ILE A 119 -9.04 -7.20 -22.89
C ILE A 119 -8.28 -6.06 -22.27
N GLU A 120 -8.21 -5.97 -20.93
CA GLU A 120 -7.37 -5.01 -20.25
C GLU A 120 -5.93 -5.08 -20.76
N HIS A 121 -5.33 -6.27 -20.82
CA HIS A 121 -3.99 -6.50 -21.38
C HIS A 121 -3.89 -6.13 -22.86
N LEU A 122 -4.82 -6.63 -23.67
CA LEU A 122 -4.81 -6.39 -25.12
C LEU A 122 -4.94 -4.90 -25.47
N SER A 123 -5.62 -4.10 -24.64
CA SER A 123 -5.75 -2.67 -24.85
C SER A 123 -4.41 -1.93 -24.81
N PHE A 124 -3.40 -2.45 -24.07
CA PHE A 124 -2.05 -1.88 -24.06
C PHE A 124 -1.17 -2.33 -25.23
N ARG A 125 -1.54 -3.36 -25.96
CA ARG A 125 -0.73 -3.85 -27.09
C ARG A 125 -0.78 -2.95 -28.30
N GLY A 126 -1.88 -2.31 -28.56
CA GLY A 126 -2.01 -1.38 -29.65
C GLY A 126 -3.46 -1.13 -30.03
N SER A 127 -3.65 -0.13 -30.89
CA SER A 127 -4.97 0.26 -31.39
C SER A 127 -4.86 0.80 -32.82
N GLU A 128 -5.98 1.28 -33.39
CA GLU A 128 -5.95 1.98 -34.69
C GLU A 128 -4.98 3.17 -34.66
N TYR A 129 -4.73 3.82 -33.53
CA TYR A 129 -3.94 5.05 -33.45
C TYR A 129 -2.47 4.82 -33.10
N VAL A 130 -2.14 3.73 -32.46
CA VAL A 130 -0.75 3.42 -32.05
C VAL A 130 -0.43 1.94 -32.23
N PRO A 131 0.76 1.61 -32.79
CA PRO A 131 1.21 0.22 -32.87
C PRO A 131 1.56 -0.36 -31.50
N ASP A 132 1.78 -1.68 -31.47
CA ASP A 132 2.14 -2.42 -30.24
C ASP A 132 3.35 -1.79 -29.53
N GLY A 133 3.20 -1.57 -28.22
CA GLY A 133 4.21 -1.01 -27.32
C GLY A 133 4.45 0.50 -27.45
N GLU A 134 3.90 1.20 -28.48
CA GLU A 134 4.18 2.62 -28.66
C GLU A 134 3.47 3.51 -27.63
N ALA A 135 2.30 3.14 -27.13
CA ALA A 135 1.61 3.87 -26.08
C ALA A 135 2.51 4.06 -24.84
N LYS A 136 3.17 2.99 -24.39
CA LYS A 136 4.15 3.02 -23.28
C LYS A 136 5.27 4.01 -23.57
N ARG A 137 5.84 3.99 -24.78
CA ARG A 137 6.95 4.88 -25.16
C ARG A 137 6.53 6.35 -25.22
N VAL A 138 5.31 6.64 -25.72
CA VAL A 138 4.76 8.00 -25.72
C VAL A 138 4.66 8.52 -24.30
N TRP A 139 4.07 7.77 -23.38
CA TRP A 139 3.90 8.20 -22.00
C TRP A 139 5.23 8.31 -21.23
N GLN A 140 6.21 7.45 -21.52
CA GLN A 140 7.57 7.63 -20.97
C GLN A 140 8.22 8.94 -21.49
N ARG A 141 8.01 9.31 -22.75
CA ARG A 141 8.45 10.61 -23.29
C ARG A 141 7.76 11.80 -22.58
N PHE A 142 6.55 11.62 -22.06
CA PHE A 142 5.87 12.60 -21.20
C PHE A 142 6.28 12.51 -19.73
N GLY A 143 7.17 11.59 -19.38
CA GLY A 143 7.68 11.43 -18.01
C GLY A 143 6.88 10.51 -17.11
N ALA A 144 5.88 9.79 -17.65
CA ALA A 144 5.13 8.81 -16.89
C ALA A 144 5.87 7.45 -16.82
N THR A 145 5.83 6.82 -15.65
CA THR A 145 6.41 5.50 -15.40
C THR A 145 5.36 4.42 -15.64
N PHE A 146 5.71 3.41 -16.42
CA PHE A 146 4.83 2.25 -16.62
C PHE A 146 4.70 1.43 -15.31
N GLY A 147 3.48 1.06 -14.97
CA GLY A 147 3.14 0.34 -13.74
C GLY A 147 2.69 1.26 -12.60
N SER A 148 3.38 2.38 -12.34
CA SER A 148 2.96 3.34 -11.31
C SER A 148 2.07 4.47 -11.83
N ASP A 149 2.49 5.14 -12.91
CA ASP A 149 1.74 6.27 -13.49
C ASP A 149 0.77 5.81 -14.58
N THR A 150 1.00 4.68 -15.22
CA THR A 150 0.06 4.04 -16.15
C THR A 150 -0.17 2.60 -15.75
N ASN A 151 -1.43 2.20 -15.65
CA ASN A 151 -1.85 0.86 -15.32
C ASN A 151 -3.32 0.67 -15.67
N ALA A 152 -3.84 -0.53 -15.46
CA ALA A 152 -5.28 -0.76 -15.42
C ALA A 152 -5.62 -1.78 -14.34
N GLN A 153 -6.90 -1.95 -14.08
CA GLN A 153 -7.40 -2.90 -13.10
C GLN A 153 -8.77 -3.41 -13.53
N THR A 154 -8.91 -4.72 -13.55
CA THR A 154 -10.19 -5.40 -13.70
C THR A 154 -10.70 -5.88 -12.34
N THR A 155 -11.94 -5.51 -12.02
CA THR A 155 -12.68 -5.95 -10.84
C THR A 155 -13.88 -6.81 -11.25
N PRO A 156 -14.64 -7.39 -10.34
CA PRO A 156 -15.89 -8.06 -10.72
C PRO A 156 -16.87 -7.18 -11.48
N THR A 157 -16.90 -5.87 -11.23
CA THR A 157 -17.90 -4.92 -11.74
C THR A 157 -17.40 -3.92 -12.75
N SER A 158 -16.10 -3.75 -12.93
CA SER A 158 -15.53 -2.73 -13.80
C SER A 158 -14.13 -3.05 -14.27
N THR A 159 -13.75 -2.46 -15.41
CA THR A 159 -12.36 -2.34 -15.87
C THR A 159 -11.99 -0.87 -15.92
N THR A 160 -10.91 -0.47 -15.24
CA THR A 160 -10.50 0.94 -15.14
C THR A 160 -9.07 1.11 -15.62
N PHE A 161 -8.88 1.98 -16.62
CA PHE A 161 -7.58 2.36 -17.16
C PHE A 161 -7.12 3.65 -16.50
N LYS A 162 -5.86 3.67 -16.09
CA LYS A 162 -5.24 4.74 -15.31
C LYS A 162 -4.09 5.35 -16.09
N LEU A 163 -4.02 6.71 -16.07
CA LEU A 163 -2.87 7.48 -16.51
C LEU A 163 -2.70 8.70 -15.62
N ASP A 164 -1.54 8.85 -15.00
CA ASP A 164 -1.14 10.01 -14.22
C ASP A 164 0.01 10.71 -14.97
N LEU A 165 -0.31 11.77 -15.72
CA LEU A 165 0.69 12.56 -16.45
C LEU A 165 1.40 13.53 -15.49
N PRO A 166 2.70 13.39 -15.24
CA PRO A 166 3.40 14.15 -14.21
C PRO A 166 3.63 15.62 -14.54
N SER A 167 3.78 15.96 -15.82
CA SER A 167 3.97 17.33 -16.33
C SER A 167 3.11 17.50 -17.58
N ALA A 168 1.80 17.62 -17.36
CA ALA A 168 0.84 17.65 -18.44
C ALA A 168 0.90 18.97 -19.20
N THR A 169 0.95 18.88 -20.54
CA THR A 169 0.67 19.97 -21.46
C THR A 169 -0.64 19.69 -22.19
N GLN A 170 -1.28 20.72 -22.74
CA GLN A 170 -2.49 20.50 -23.54
C GLN A 170 -2.27 19.48 -24.67
N ALA A 171 -1.16 19.59 -25.41
CA ALA A 171 -0.85 18.69 -26.49
C ALA A 171 -0.59 17.25 -26.00
N GLY A 172 0.16 17.09 -24.88
CA GLY A 172 0.43 15.78 -24.31
C GLY A 172 -0.81 15.11 -23.73
N LEU A 173 -1.72 15.90 -23.12
CA LEU A 173 -3.00 15.38 -22.66
C LEU A 173 -3.92 14.99 -23.82
N ASP A 174 -3.98 15.80 -24.86
CA ASP A 174 -4.76 15.51 -26.07
C ASP A 174 -4.29 14.21 -26.75
N GLU A 175 -2.99 14.05 -26.96
CA GLU A 175 -2.41 12.83 -27.50
C GLU A 175 -2.69 11.62 -26.60
N SER A 176 -2.58 11.79 -25.30
CA SER A 176 -2.88 10.72 -24.32
C SER A 176 -4.34 10.29 -24.35
N LEU A 177 -5.27 11.25 -24.42
CA LEU A 177 -6.70 10.96 -24.51
C LEU A 177 -7.05 10.28 -25.84
N LYS A 178 -6.40 10.67 -26.94
CA LYS A 178 -6.55 9.99 -28.25
C LYS A 178 -6.09 8.53 -28.16
N ILE A 179 -4.93 8.28 -27.52
CA ILE A 179 -4.43 6.92 -27.31
C ILE A 179 -5.42 6.11 -26.48
N MET A 180 -5.89 6.66 -25.33
CA MET A 180 -6.85 5.97 -24.47
C MET A 180 -8.20 5.75 -25.16
N ALA A 181 -8.67 6.67 -25.99
CA ALA A 181 -9.87 6.48 -26.80
C ALA A 181 -9.71 5.31 -27.76
N GLY A 182 -8.58 5.21 -28.44
CA GLY A 182 -8.25 4.07 -29.32
C GLY A 182 -8.17 2.74 -28.59
N MET A 183 -7.60 2.73 -27.37
CA MET A 183 -7.57 1.54 -26.50
C MET A 183 -8.96 1.05 -26.14
N MET A 184 -9.94 1.97 -26.00
CA MET A 184 -11.32 1.64 -25.65
C MET A 184 -12.16 1.29 -26.86
N GLU A 185 -12.06 2.07 -27.94
CA GLU A 185 -12.92 1.94 -29.09
C GLU A 185 -12.45 0.87 -30.09
N LYS A 186 -11.14 0.85 -30.36
CA LYS A 186 -10.53 0.05 -31.44
C LYS A 186 -9.18 -0.55 -31.04
N PRO A 187 -9.12 -1.32 -29.95
CA PRO A 187 -7.92 -2.07 -29.61
C PRO A 187 -7.63 -3.14 -30.68
N THR A 188 -6.36 -3.49 -30.85
CA THR A 188 -5.93 -4.54 -31.81
C THR A 188 -6.24 -5.92 -31.23
N ILE A 189 -7.48 -6.40 -31.40
CA ILE A 189 -7.91 -7.74 -30.97
C ILE A 189 -7.97 -8.67 -32.18
N THR A 190 -6.94 -9.48 -32.37
CA THR A 190 -6.77 -10.46 -33.44
C THR A 190 -6.29 -11.78 -32.88
N ASP A 191 -6.36 -12.87 -33.64
CA ASP A 191 -5.78 -14.15 -33.19
C ASP A 191 -4.28 -14.02 -32.89
N ALA A 192 -3.56 -13.20 -33.64
CA ALA A 192 -2.14 -12.95 -33.42
C ALA A 192 -1.87 -12.21 -32.09
N SER A 193 -2.63 -11.15 -31.78
CA SER A 193 -2.47 -10.40 -30.54
C SER A 193 -2.90 -11.23 -29.31
N VAL A 194 -3.98 -12.01 -29.44
CA VAL A 194 -4.43 -12.94 -28.41
C VAL A 194 -3.39 -14.04 -28.15
N ALA A 195 -2.79 -14.62 -29.20
CA ALA A 195 -1.74 -15.62 -29.07
C ALA A 195 -0.47 -15.06 -28.42
N ALA A 196 -0.12 -13.80 -28.74
CA ALA A 196 1.06 -13.14 -28.15
C ALA A 196 0.85 -12.74 -26.67
N GLU A 197 -0.37 -12.34 -26.27
CA GLU A 197 -0.65 -11.89 -24.89
C GLU A 197 -1.01 -13.05 -23.95
N ARG A 198 -1.58 -14.14 -24.45
CA ARG A 198 -1.97 -15.30 -23.65
C ARG A 198 -0.86 -15.82 -22.72
N PRO A 199 0.40 -16.03 -23.17
CA PRO A 199 1.48 -16.47 -22.29
C PRO A 199 1.74 -15.50 -21.12
N ILE A 200 1.54 -14.20 -21.33
CA ILE A 200 1.75 -13.14 -20.32
C ILE A 200 0.67 -13.23 -19.23
N VAL A 201 -0.61 -13.34 -19.64
CA VAL A 201 -1.74 -13.52 -18.69
C VAL A 201 -1.61 -14.84 -17.93
N LEU A 202 -1.20 -15.91 -18.57
CA LEU A 202 -0.93 -17.19 -17.91
C LEU A 202 0.31 -17.11 -16.98
N ALA A 203 1.31 -16.29 -17.31
CA ALA A 203 2.44 -16.03 -16.41
C ALA A 203 1.99 -15.26 -15.15
N GLU A 204 1.14 -14.25 -15.31
CA GLU A 204 0.56 -13.53 -14.18
C GLU A 204 -0.21 -14.45 -13.26
N GLN A 205 -1.11 -15.29 -13.83
CA GLN A 205 -1.85 -16.27 -13.04
C GLN A 205 -0.92 -17.24 -12.29
N ARG A 206 0.15 -17.70 -12.95
CA ARG A 206 1.16 -18.58 -12.35
C ARG A 206 1.90 -17.88 -11.22
N GLU A 207 2.24 -16.60 -11.35
CA GLU A 207 3.03 -15.84 -10.38
C GLU A 207 2.22 -15.42 -9.15
N GLN A 208 0.89 -15.52 -9.19
CA GLN A 208 0.07 -15.27 -8.01
C GLN A 208 0.37 -16.29 -6.88
N PRO A 209 0.41 -15.84 -5.61
CA PRO A 209 0.64 -16.74 -4.48
C PRO A 209 -0.49 -17.77 -4.36
N GLY A 210 -0.25 -19.00 -4.77
CA GLY A 210 -1.27 -20.06 -4.85
C GLY A 210 -2.09 -20.28 -3.58
N PRO A 211 -1.49 -20.28 -2.37
CA PRO A 211 -2.22 -20.38 -1.11
C PRO A 211 -3.27 -19.28 -0.91
N GLN A 212 -2.91 -18.02 -1.19
CA GLN A 212 -3.80 -16.87 -1.04
C GLN A 212 -4.93 -16.92 -2.07
N VAL A 213 -4.64 -17.35 -3.30
CA VAL A 213 -5.65 -17.53 -4.36
C VAL A 213 -6.67 -18.58 -3.93
N ARG A 214 -6.21 -19.78 -3.51
CA ARG A 214 -7.11 -20.86 -3.08
C ARG A 214 -7.93 -20.48 -1.86
N PHE A 215 -7.35 -19.76 -0.89
CA PHE A 215 -8.07 -19.26 0.25
C PHE A 215 -9.11 -18.20 -0.14
N GLY A 216 -8.74 -17.27 -1.03
CA GLY A 216 -9.67 -16.28 -1.60
C GLY A 216 -10.82 -16.90 -2.36
N ASP A 217 -10.56 -17.95 -3.15
CA ASP A 217 -11.58 -18.72 -3.86
C ASP A 217 -12.52 -19.43 -2.87
N ALA A 218 -12.00 -20.04 -1.81
CA ALA A 218 -12.79 -20.66 -0.77
C ALA A 218 -13.67 -19.64 -0.02
N ILE A 219 -13.16 -18.43 0.24
CA ILE A 219 -13.94 -17.32 0.79
C ILE A 219 -15.10 -16.97 -0.16
N ARG A 220 -14.83 -16.75 -1.45
CA ARG A 220 -15.86 -16.40 -2.43
C ARG A 220 -16.91 -17.50 -2.56
N ALA A 221 -16.47 -18.74 -2.75
CA ALA A 221 -17.37 -19.90 -2.86
C ALA A 221 -18.25 -20.08 -1.62
N THR A 222 -17.71 -19.80 -0.43
CA THR A 222 -18.46 -19.94 0.83
C THR A 222 -19.46 -18.81 1.00
N PHE A 223 -19.02 -17.55 0.92
CA PHE A 223 -19.84 -16.40 1.29
C PHE A 223 -20.85 -16.01 0.21
N PHE A 224 -20.51 -16.19 -1.07
CA PHE A 224 -21.36 -15.80 -2.19
C PHE A 224 -22.00 -16.99 -2.91
N ALA A 225 -22.14 -18.12 -2.23
CA ALA A 225 -22.81 -19.28 -2.79
C ALA A 225 -24.22 -18.92 -3.30
N GLY A 226 -24.56 -19.36 -4.52
CA GLY A 226 -25.78 -19.00 -5.24
C GLY A 226 -25.68 -17.75 -6.11
N GLN A 227 -24.53 -17.05 -6.09
CA GLN A 227 -24.27 -15.84 -6.86
C GLN A 227 -23.11 -16.05 -7.85
N PRO A 228 -23.10 -15.39 -9.02
CA PRO A 228 -21.98 -15.46 -9.97
C PRO A 228 -20.64 -15.10 -9.31
N LEU A 229 -20.60 -14.18 -8.35
CA LEU A 229 -19.39 -13.76 -7.65
C LEU A 229 -18.65 -14.92 -6.98
N ALA A 230 -19.32 -16.03 -6.66
CA ALA A 230 -18.72 -17.20 -6.02
C ALA A 230 -17.55 -17.79 -6.85
N ASP A 231 -17.62 -17.69 -8.19
CA ASP A 231 -16.65 -18.31 -9.10
C ASP A 231 -16.16 -17.39 -10.24
N ARG A 232 -16.46 -16.09 -10.19
CA ARG A 232 -16.05 -15.07 -11.18
C ARG A 232 -14.82 -14.28 -10.71
N SER A 233 -13.67 -14.97 -10.59
CA SER A 233 -12.39 -14.28 -10.39
C SER A 233 -11.99 -13.51 -11.65
N PRO A 234 -11.55 -12.23 -11.55
CA PRO A 234 -11.12 -11.45 -12.73
C PRO A 234 -10.03 -12.10 -13.56
N ILE A 235 -9.07 -12.80 -12.94
CA ILE A 235 -7.99 -13.50 -13.65
C ILE A 235 -8.50 -14.65 -14.55
N GLY A 236 -9.76 -15.11 -14.35
CA GLY A 236 -10.35 -16.19 -15.10
C GLY A 236 -9.78 -17.57 -14.77
N ASN A 237 -9.87 -18.48 -15.71
CA ASN A 237 -9.31 -19.82 -15.58
C ASN A 237 -8.51 -20.22 -16.82
N ILE A 238 -7.55 -21.13 -16.66
CA ILE A 238 -6.63 -21.57 -17.72
C ILE A 238 -7.41 -22.07 -18.95
N LYS A 239 -8.44 -22.88 -18.75
CA LYS A 239 -9.19 -23.50 -19.85
C LYS A 239 -9.83 -22.48 -20.80
N THR A 240 -10.48 -21.44 -20.23
CA THR A 240 -11.10 -20.39 -21.07
C THR A 240 -10.07 -19.49 -21.72
N LEU A 241 -8.97 -19.17 -21.03
CA LEU A 241 -7.87 -18.38 -21.58
C LEU A 241 -7.15 -19.11 -22.73
N GLU A 242 -6.93 -20.41 -22.61
CA GLU A 242 -6.35 -21.23 -23.69
C GLU A 242 -7.26 -21.37 -24.91
N ALA A 243 -8.59 -21.43 -24.69
CA ALA A 243 -9.59 -21.52 -25.75
C ALA A 243 -9.91 -20.16 -26.41
N ALA A 244 -9.46 -19.03 -25.83
CA ALA A 244 -9.75 -17.70 -26.33
C ALA A 244 -9.22 -17.49 -27.76
N THR A 245 -10.02 -16.87 -28.63
CA THR A 245 -9.67 -16.47 -30.00
C THR A 245 -9.89 -14.97 -30.16
N GLY A 246 -9.30 -14.36 -31.18
CA GLY A 246 -9.55 -12.96 -31.51
C GLY A 246 -11.04 -12.66 -31.68
N ALA A 247 -11.77 -13.56 -32.31
CA ALA A 247 -13.21 -13.41 -32.54
C ALA A 247 -14.02 -13.45 -31.23
N THR A 248 -13.75 -14.41 -30.33
CA THR A 248 -14.49 -14.54 -29.06
C THR A 248 -14.20 -13.39 -28.10
N VAL A 249 -12.93 -12.99 -27.98
CA VAL A 249 -12.54 -11.85 -27.12
C VAL A 249 -13.08 -10.54 -27.69
N LYS A 250 -13.04 -10.35 -29.01
CA LYS A 250 -13.62 -9.17 -29.67
C LYS A 250 -15.12 -9.08 -29.47
N ALA A 251 -15.84 -10.19 -29.50
CA ALA A 251 -17.29 -10.21 -29.27
C ALA A 251 -17.64 -9.74 -27.84
N PHE A 252 -16.84 -10.08 -26.83
CA PHE A 252 -17.01 -9.57 -25.47
C PHE A 252 -16.70 -8.07 -25.42
N HIS A 253 -15.61 -7.61 -26.05
CA HIS A 253 -15.25 -6.21 -26.15
C HIS A 253 -16.40 -5.40 -26.78
N ASP A 254 -16.84 -5.75 -27.97
CA ASP A 254 -17.87 -5.03 -28.72
C ASP A 254 -19.21 -4.95 -27.97
N ARG A 255 -19.49 -5.92 -27.11
CA ARG A 255 -20.69 -5.96 -26.28
C ARG A 255 -20.62 -4.99 -25.09
N TRP A 256 -19.48 -4.85 -24.44
CA TRP A 256 -19.35 -4.14 -23.18
C TRP A 256 -18.57 -2.82 -23.25
N TYR A 257 -17.59 -2.67 -24.17
CA TYR A 257 -16.83 -1.44 -24.35
C TYR A 257 -17.61 -0.50 -25.26
N ARG A 258 -18.46 0.28 -24.59
CA ARG A 258 -19.44 1.16 -25.24
C ARG A 258 -19.45 2.52 -24.55
N PRO A 259 -19.74 3.63 -25.27
CA PRO A 259 -19.82 4.97 -24.67
C PRO A 259 -20.73 4.99 -23.43
N GLU A 260 -21.93 4.43 -23.53
CA GLU A 260 -22.94 4.45 -22.46
C GLU A 260 -22.54 3.65 -21.20
N ASN A 261 -21.55 2.76 -21.30
CA ASN A 261 -20.94 2.04 -20.17
C ASN A 261 -19.65 2.71 -19.67
N THR A 262 -19.25 3.85 -20.26
CA THR A 262 -17.95 4.46 -20.01
C THR A 262 -18.07 5.76 -19.23
N VAL A 263 -17.16 5.95 -18.29
CA VAL A 263 -16.98 7.22 -17.58
C VAL A 263 -15.52 7.64 -17.67
N VAL A 264 -15.27 8.88 -18.17
CA VAL A 264 -13.94 9.49 -18.15
C VAL A 264 -13.85 10.46 -16.98
N ILE A 265 -12.83 10.28 -16.13
CA ILE A 265 -12.60 11.09 -14.94
C ILE A 265 -11.24 11.76 -15.09
N ILE A 266 -11.19 13.09 -14.93
CA ILE A 266 -9.92 13.85 -14.95
C ILE A 266 -9.86 14.78 -13.74
N SER A 267 -8.77 14.65 -12.95
CA SER A 267 -8.42 15.59 -11.89
C SER A 267 -6.99 16.05 -12.09
N GLY A 268 -6.75 17.37 -12.19
CA GLY A 268 -5.39 17.85 -12.44
C GLY A 268 -5.24 19.36 -12.54
N ASP A 269 -3.99 19.79 -12.77
CA ASP A 269 -3.57 21.19 -12.70
C ASP A 269 -3.80 21.94 -14.02
N MET A 270 -5.00 21.84 -14.58
CA MET A 270 -5.45 22.59 -15.76
C MET A 270 -6.91 23.04 -15.60
N ASP A 271 -7.39 23.85 -16.53
CA ASP A 271 -8.78 24.28 -16.57
C ASP A 271 -9.73 23.08 -16.84
N PRO A 272 -10.73 22.83 -15.98
CA PRO A 272 -11.73 21.78 -16.21
C PRO A 272 -12.49 21.92 -17.53
N ALA A 273 -12.68 23.15 -18.05
CA ALA A 273 -13.29 23.35 -19.35
C ALA A 273 -12.42 22.82 -20.49
N LEU A 274 -11.09 22.91 -20.37
CA LEU A 274 -10.17 22.30 -21.33
C LEU A 274 -10.28 20.76 -21.29
N PHE A 275 -10.35 20.16 -20.10
CA PHE A 275 -10.56 18.70 -19.97
C PHE A 275 -11.83 18.26 -20.70
N GLY A 276 -12.95 18.95 -20.46
CA GLY A 276 -14.21 18.63 -21.14
C GLY A 276 -14.11 18.74 -22.66
N ARG A 277 -13.49 19.79 -23.21
CA ARG A 277 -13.30 19.95 -24.67
C ARG A 277 -12.41 18.86 -25.27
N LEU A 278 -11.38 18.44 -24.56
CA LEU A 278 -10.51 17.35 -25.02
C LEU A 278 -11.21 15.99 -24.97
N ILE A 279 -12.07 15.78 -23.97
CA ILE A 279 -12.94 14.58 -23.91
C ILE A 279 -13.91 14.57 -25.10
N VAL A 280 -14.60 15.68 -25.38
CA VAL A 280 -15.48 15.78 -26.55
C VAL A 280 -14.72 15.48 -27.82
N LYS A 281 -13.54 16.11 -28.02
CA LYS A 281 -12.71 15.93 -29.20
C LYS A 281 -12.34 14.47 -29.47
N ASN A 282 -12.00 13.72 -28.43
CA ASN A 282 -11.40 12.39 -28.59
C ASN A 282 -12.41 11.24 -28.45
N PHE A 283 -13.59 11.46 -27.82
CA PHE A 283 -14.52 10.38 -27.51
C PHE A 283 -15.94 10.58 -28.10
N ALA A 284 -16.31 11.77 -28.62
CA ALA A 284 -17.69 12.02 -29.07
C ALA A 284 -18.13 11.19 -30.26
N ASP A 285 -17.19 10.81 -31.14
CA ASP A 285 -17.47 10.04 -32.36
C ASP A 285 -17.54 8.53 -32.08
N TRP A 286 -17.15 8.09 -30.87
CA TRP A 286 -17.22 6.69 -30.49
C TRP A 286 -18.66 6.18 -30.49
N LYS A 287 -18.90 5.04 -31.12
CA LYS A 287 -20.23 4.40 -31.24
C LYS A 287 -20.17 2.96 -30.72
N GLY A 288 -21.14 2.59 -29.91
CA GLY A 288 -21.33 1.20 -29.51
C GLY A 288 -21.64 0.30 -30.71
N ILE A 289 -21.12 -0.91 -30.71
CA ILE A 289 -21.34 -1.92 -31.74
C ILE A 289 -22.53 -2.80 -31.35
N GLY A 290 -23.52 -2.90 -32.25
CA GLY A 290 -24.72 -3.72 -32.01
C GLY A 290 -25.69 -3.14 -30.94
N PRO A 291 -26.70 -3.92 -30.51
CA PRO A 291 -27.66 -3.49 -29.51
C PRO A 291 -27.05 -3.40 -28.13
N VAL A 292 -27.63 -2.54 -27.27
CA VAL A 292 -27.21 -2.45 -25.86
C VAL A 292 -27.57 -3.76 -25.14
N THR A 293 -26.54 -4.36 -24.50
CA THR A 293 -26.75 -5.56 -23.66
C THR A 293 -27.23 -5.13 -22.28
N PRO A 294 -28.32 -5.71 -21.75
CA PRO A 294 -28.77 -5.44 -20.39
C PRO A 294 -27.70 -5.82 -19.37
N ALA A 295 -27.65 -5.08 -18.25
CA ALA A 295 -26.79 -5.44 -17.14
C ALA A 295 -27.12 -6.85 -16.64
N PRO A 296 -26.11 -7.70 -16.36
CA PRO A 296 -26.33 -9.03 -15.85
C PRO A 296 -26.92 -9.01 -14.44
N ASP A 297 -27.72 -10.04 -14.12
CA ASP A 297 -28.17 -10.26 -12.75
C ASP A 297 -27.02 -10.85 -11.90
N PHE A 298 -26.60 -10.13 -10.88
CA PHE A 298 -25.55 -10.57 -9.95
C PHE A 298 -26.06 -11.56 -8.89
N GLY A 299 -27.32 -11.96 -8.97
CA GLY A 299 -27.90 -12.99 -8.13
C GLY A 299 -28.14 -12.58 -6.68
N LYS A 300 -28.64 -13.54 -5.90
CA LYS A 300 -28.86 -13.36 -4.45
C LYS A 300 -28.18 -14.49 -3.69
N PRO A 301 -27.79 -14.27 -2.42
CA PRO A 301 -27.23 -15.31 -1.57
C PRO A 301 -28.20 -16.47 -1.42
N ASP A 302 -27.78 -17.72 -1.62
CA ASP A 302 -28.59 -18.89 -1.41
C ASP A 302 -28.76 -19.22 0.10
N PRO A 303 -29.90 -19.05 0.73
CA PRO A 303 -30.08 -19.31 2.16
C PRO A 303 -29.93 -20.79 2.54
N LYS A 304 -29.94 -21.70 1.57
CA LYS A 304 -29.81 -23.15 1.79
C LYS A 304 -28.37 -23.66 1.68
N ALA A 305 -27.46 -22.86 1.20
CA ALA A 305 -26.05 -23.26 1.11
C ALA A 305 -25.43 -23.57 2.49
N PRO A 306 -24.40 -24.42 2.58
CA PRO A 306 -23.80 -24.84 3.84
C PRO A 306 -23.35 -23.63 4.70
N VAL A 307 -23.65 -23.68 5.99
CA VAL A 307 -23.29 -22.64 6.97
C VAL A 307 -21.79 -22.62 7.23
N SER A 308 -21.12 -23.77 7.12
CA SER A 308 -19.69 -23.93 7.45
C SER A 308 -18.94 -24.62 6.32
N ALA A 309 -17.75 -24.11 6.05
CA ALA A 309 -16.78 -24.68 5.12
C ALA A 309 -15.39 -24.73 5.76
N THR A 310 -14.50 -25.52 5.20
CA THR A 310 -13.12 -25.63 5.63
C THR A 310 -12.18 -25.71 4.45
N ILE A 311 -10.99 -25.18 4.63
CA ILE A 311 -9.83 -25.35 3.75
C ILE A 311 -8.63 -25.74 4.59
N ALA A 312 -7.74 -26.53 4.03
CA ALA A 312 -6.45 -26.87 4.64
C ALA A 312 -5.33 -26.22 3.82
N GLU A 313 -4.96 -25.00 4.16
CA GLU A 313 -3.89 -24.29 3.50
C GLU A 313 -2.73 -24.05 4.48
N PRO A 314 -1.67 -24.89 4.43
CA PRO A 314 -0.59 -24.85 5.39
C PRO A 314 0.18 -23.53 5.42
N ALA A 315 0.22 -22.85 4.28
CA ALA A 315 0.98 -21.62 4.09
C ALA A 315 0.30 -20.37 4.68
N ILE A 316 -0.95 -20.49 5.03
CA ILE A 316 -1.73 -19.43 5.66
C ILE A 316 -1.91 -19.78 7.13
N PRO A 317 -1.71 -18.85 8.09
CA PRO A 317 -2.04 -19.10 9.48
C PRO A 317 -3.46 -19.65 9.65
N ALA A 318 -3.69 -20.37 10.72
CA ALA A 318 -5.05 -20.75 11.08
C ALA A 318 -5.89 -19.46 11.17
N VAL A 319 -7.06 -19.45 10.54
CA VAL A 319 -7.95 -18.29 10.52
C VAL A 319 -9.39 -18.76 10.43
N VAL A 320 -10.28 -18.09 11.18
CA VAL A 320 -11.73 -18.27 11.04
C VAL A 320 -12.33 -16.98 10.50
N THR A 321 -13.10 -17.08 9.43
CA THR A 321 -13.89 -15.97 8.90
C THR A 321 -15.38 -16.29 9.09
N LEU A 322 -16.10 -15.38 9.74
CA LEU A 322 -17.57 -15.42 9.83
C LEU A 322 -18.13 -14.34 8.90
N GLY A 323 -19.28 -14.58 8.32
CA GLY A 323 -19.96 -13.60 7.49
C GLY A 323 -21.47 -13.66 7.62
N VAL A 324 -22.09 -12.50 7.77
CA VAL A 324 -23.54 -12.32 7.63
C VAL A 324 -23.80 -11.65 6.30
N VAL A 325 -24.44 -12.37 5.39
CA VAL A 325 -24.62 -11.95 3.99
C VAL A 325 -26.06 -11.48 3.78
N ARG A 326 -26.21 -10.32 3.15
CA ARG A 326 -27.48 -9.72 2.73
C ARG A 326 -27.44 -9.46 1.23
N PRO A 327 -28.56 -9.57 0.50
CA PRO A 327 -28.64 -9.17 -0.90
C PRO A 327 -28.25 -7.69 -1.03
N TRP A 328 -27.54 -7.38 -2.09
CA TRP A 328 -27.32 -5.97 -2.44
C TRP A 328 -28.59 -5.39 -3.06
N GLU A 329 -28.94 -4.20 -2.62
CA GLU A 329 -30.07 -3.44 -3.15
C GLU A 329 -29.64 -1.98 -3.32
N TYR A 330 -29.96 -1.41 -4.48
CA TYR A 330 -29.78 0.02 -4.67
C TYR A 330 -30.69 0.78 -3.70
N LYS A 331 -30.14 1.74 -2.99
CA LYS A 331 -30.87 2.67 -2.11
C LYS A 331 -30.48 4.09 -2.46
N ASP A 332 -31.46 4.99 -2.44
CA ASP A 332 -31.21 6.42 -2.61
C ASP A 332 -30.22 6.89 -1.55
N ASP A 333 -29.13 7.53 -2.00
CA ASP A 333 -28.04 7.98 -1.13
C ASP A 333 -28.42 9.30 -0.45
N THR A 334 -29.14 9.20 0.67
CA THR A 334 -29.67 10.34 1.41
C THR A 334 -28.87 10.62 2.68
N ALA A 335 -28.98 11.85 3.21
CA ALA A 335 -28.34 12.27 4.46
C ALA A 335 -28.73 11.35 5.63
N ILE A 336 -30.03 10.98 5.73
CA ILE A 336 -30.50 10.10 6.81
C ILE A 336 -29.94 8.68 6.66
N MET A 337 -29.81 8.17 5.44
CA MET A 337 -29.17 6.88 5.20
C MET A 337 -27.71 6.90 5.63
N ASN A 338 -26.97 7.96 5.25
CA ASN A 338 -25.58 8.10 5.64
C ASN A 338 -25.43 8.28 7.15
N GLN A 339 -26.34 9.02 7.81
CA GLN A 339 -26.34 9.12 9.29
C GLN A 339 -26.55 7.75 9.96
N LYS A 340 -27.43 6.90 9.44
CA LYS A 340 -27.61 5.51 9.93
C LYS A 340 -26.36 4.67 9.71
N ARG A 341 -25.75 4.76 8.52
CA ARG A 341 -24.48 4.08 8.23
C ARG A 341 -23.38 4.49 9.23
N LEU A 342 -23.29 5.77 9.63
CA LEU A 342 -22.32 6.22 10.63
C LEU A 342 -22.55 5.57 12.00
N VAL A 343 -23.79 5.29 12.39
CA VAL A 343 -24.10 4.53 13.62
C VAL A 343 -23.58 3.10 13.51
N ASP A 344 -23.78 2.45 12.36
CA ASP A 344 -23.28 1.09 12.12
C ASP A 344 -21.74 1.04 12.12
N VAL A 345 -21.07 2.07 11.55
CA VAL A 345 -19.61 2.20 11.63
C VAL A 345 -19.13 2.32 13.08
N LEU A 346 -19.76 3.16 13.89
CA LEU A 346 -19.39 3.27 15.31
C LEU A 346 -19.62 1.96 16.08
N ALA A 347 -20.70 1.23 15.78
CA ALA A 347 -20.96 -0.07 16.39
C ALA A 347 -19.86 -1.10 16.04
N THR A 348 -19.44 -1.18 14.78
CA THR A 348 -18.34 -2.09 14.37
C THR A 348 -17.01 -1.71 14.99
N ARG A 349 -16.67 -0.42 15.07
CA ARG A 349 -15.45 0.07 15.73
C ARG A 349 -15.45 -0.28 17.22
N LEU A 350 -16.56 -0.07 17.91
CA LEU A 350 -16.72 -0.39 19.32
C LEU A 350 -16.53 -1.88 19.58
N ILE A 351 -17.14 -2.75 18.76
CA ILE A 351 -16.95 -4.21 18.87
C ILE A 351 -15.49 -4.58 18.62
N SER A 352 -14.87 -4.04 17.56
CA SER A 352 -13.46 -4.30 17.22
C SER A 352 -12.52 -3.87 18.35
N ARG A 353 -12.77 -2.73 19.00
CA ARG A 353 -12.01 -2.27 20.17
C ARG A 353 -12.15 -3.23 21.37
N ARG A 354 -13.34 -3.75 21.60
CA ARG A 354 -13.56 -4.75 22.67
C ARG A 354 -12.82 -6.06 22.37
N LEU A 355 -12.81 -6.48 21.12
CA LEU A 355 -12.02 -7.63 20.67
C LEU A 355 -10.52 -7.41 20.88
N GLU A 356 -10.00 -6.25 20.51
CA GLU A 356 -8.61 -5.89 20.74
C GLU A 356 -8.25 -5.89 22.25
N THR A 357 -9.11 -5.29 23.08
CA THR A 357 -8.95 -5.30 24.55
C THR A 357 -8.93 -6.73 25.08
N ARG A 358 -9.82 -7.60 24.59
CA ARG A 358 -9.85 -9.02 24.97
C ARG A 358 -8.59 -9.75 24.54
N ALA A 359 -8.10 -9.53 23.33
CA ALA A 359 -6.86 -10.11 22.83
C ALA A 359 -5.66 -9.74 23.72
N ARG A 360 -5.56 -8.47 24.14
CA ARG A 360 -4.50 -7.97 25.03
C ARG A 360 -4.61 -8.53 26.45
N ALA A 361 -5.82 -8.77 26.92
CA ALA A 361 -6.09 -9.33 28.25
C ALA A 361 -5.89 -10.87 28.32
N GLY A 362 -5.24 -11.48 27.35
CA GLY A 362 -4.98 -12.92 27.34
C GLY A 362 -6.09 -13.74 26.68
N GLY A 363 -6.82 -13.17 25.71
CA GLY A 363 -7.73 -13.89 24.84
C GLY A 363 -7.01 -14.96 24.01
N SER A 364 -7.77 -15.94 23.53
CA SER A 364 -7.26 -17.07 22.75
C SER A 364 -6.97 -16.74 21.28
N PHE A 365 -7.02 -15.48 20.90
CA PHE A 365 -6.73 -14.99 19.55
C PHE A 365 -5.71 -13.86 19.56
N LEU A 366 -4.90 -13.81 18.50
CA LEU A 366 -3.92 -12.76 18.28
C LEU A 366 -4.60 -11.46 17.84
N GLN A 367 -5.58 -11.59 16.94
CA GLN A 367 -6.34 -10.49 16.38
C GLN A 367 -7.74 -10.94 15.98
N ALA A 368 -8.72 -10.05 16.15
CA ALA A 368 -10.04 -10.18 15.55
C ALA A 368 -10.63 -8.77 15.29
N GLY A 369 -11.48 -8.66 14.27
CA GLY A 369 -12.15 -7.42 13.92
C GLY A 369 -13.42 -7.65 13.13
N VAL A 370 -14.32 -6.64 13.14
CA VAL A 370 -15.61 -6.63 12.44
C VAL A 370 -15.55 -5.58 11.34
N SER A 371 -16.01 -5.92 10.13
CA SER A 371 -16.22 -4.96 9.03
C SER A 371 -17.61 -5.14 8.40
N ILE A 372 -18.06 -4.08 7.73
CA ILE A 372 -19.25 -4.10 6.87
C ILE A 372 -18.82 -3.61 5.50
N ASP A 373 -19.12 -4.39 4.45
CA ASP A 373 -18.69 -4.10 3.10
C ASP A 373 -19.84 -4.27 2.09
N ASP A 374 -19.89 -3.36 1.11
CA ASP A 374 -20.57 -3.58 -0.16
C ASP A 374 -19.63 -4.38 -1.06
N VAL A 375 -20.01 -5.58 -1.43
CA VAL A 375 -19.15 -6.47 -2.21
C VAL A 375 -19.64 -6.55 -3.64
N SER A 376 -19.04 -5.74 -4.49
CA SER A 376 -19.23 -5.78 -5.95
C SER A 376 -20.69 -5.74 -6.39
N ARG A 377 -21.53 -4.94 -5.72
CA ARG A 377 -22.96 -4.84 -5.98
C ARG A 377 -23.70 -6.21 -6.00
N SER A 378 -23.09 -7.22 -5.41
CA SER A 378 -23.65 -8.57 -5.30
C SER A 378 -24.22 -8.83 -3.92
N ALA A 379 -23.56 -8.35 -2.87
CA ALA A 379 -24.00 -8.56 -1.49
C ALA A 379 -23.50 -7.44 -0.57
N ASN A 380 -24.23 -7.22 0.53
CA ASN A 380 -23.72 -6.51 1.70
C ASN A 380 -23.28 -7.56 2.74
N LEU A 381 -22.01 -7.47 3.16
CA LEU A 381 -21.37 -8.46 4.03
C LEU A 381 -20.95 -7.80 5.35
N THR A 382 -21.42 -8.35 6.49
CA THR A 382 -20.74 -8.13 7.78
C THR A 382 -19.78 -9.28 8.00
N SER A 383 -18.49 -9.01 8.06
CA SER A 383 -17.47 -10.05 8.27
C SER A 383 -16.77 -9.91 9.62
N VAL A 384 -16.37 -11.04 10.19
CA VAL A 384 -15.53 -11.15 11.39
C VAL A 384 -14.36 -12.05 11.05
N ASN A 385 -13.14 -11.49 11.06
CA ASN A 385 -11.92 -12.23 10.83
C ASN A 385 -11.22 -12.49 12.15
N ILE A 386 -10.80 -13.73 12.40
CA ILE A 386 -10.24 -14.20 13.67
C ILE A 386 -8.93 -14.93 13.39
N VAL A 387 -7.84 -14.43 13.92
CA VAL A 387 -6.53 -15.09 13.90
C VAL A 387 -6.28 -15.70 15.27
N PRO A 388 -6.35 -17.02 15.45
CA PRO A 388 -6.12 -17.66 16.74
C PRO A 388 -4.65 -17.57 17.19
N ILE A 389 -4.40 -17.80 18.45
CA ILE A 389 -3.06 -18.08 18.97
C ILE A 389 -2.73 -19.55 18.66
N GLY A 390 -1.75 -19.78 17.77
CA GLY A 390 -1.45 -21.12 17.29
C GLY A 390 -2.55 -21.68 16.39
N THR A 391 -2.96 -22.94 16.64
CA THR A 391 -3.94 -23.66 15.80
C THR A 391 -5.30 -23.87 16.49
N ASP A 392 -5.46 -23.40 17.73
CA ASP A 392 -6.71 -23.57 18.49
C ASP A 392 -7.76 -22.53 18.05
N TRP A 393 -8.28 -22.74 16.86
CA TRP A 393 -9.31 -21.88 16.28
C TRP A 393 -10.67 -21.99 16.99
N GLU A 394 -11.00 -23.12 17.63
CA GLU A 394 -12.24 -23.32 18.36
C GLU A 394 -12.31 -22.43 19.60
N ALA A 395 -11.23 -22.38 20.38
CA ALA A 395 -11.14 -21.48 21.52
C ALA A 395 -11.20 -20.00 21.08
N ALA A 396 -10.52 -19.63 20.01
CA ALA A 396 -10.52 -18.28 19.47
C ALA A 396 -11.93 -17.87 18.98
N LEU A 397 -12.60 -18.72 18.24
CA LEU A 397 -13.97 -18.50 17.78
C LEU A 397 -14.94 -18.33 18.97
N LYS A 398 -14.83 -19.18 19.98
CA LYS A 398 -15.66 -19.11 21.19
C LYS A 398 -15.48 -17.78 21.93
N ASP A 399 -14.23 -17.34 22.09
CA ASP A 399 -13.87 -16.11 22.79
C ASP A 399 -14.38 -14.85 22.03
N VAL A 400 -14.19 -14.82 20.71
CA VAL A 400 -14.67 -13.72 19.84
C VAL A 400 -16.19 -13.66 19.82
N ARG A 401 -16.88 -14.81 19.66
CA ARG A 401 -18.33 -14.86 19.70
C ARG A 401 -18.90 -14.40 21.05
N ALA A 402 -18.22 -14.70 22.15
CA ALA A 402 -18.62 -14.22 23.48
C ALA A 402 -18.58 -12.68 23.57
N VAL A 403 -17.51 -12.04 23.04
CA VAL A 403 -17.42 -10.57 22.99
C VAL A 403 -18.53 -9.96 22.11
N ILE A 404 -18.81 -10.57 20.95
CA ILE A 404 -19.89 -10.10 20.08
C ILE A 404 -21.25 -10.27 20.75
N ALA A 405 -21.53 -11.42 21.39
CA ALA A 405 -22.78 -11.66 22.13
C ALA A 405 -22.98 -10.67 23.27
N ASP A 406 -21.89 -10.32 23.99
CA ASP A 406 -21.94 -9.26 25.01
C ASP A 406 -22.27 -7.90 24.38
N ALA A 407 -21.69 -7.55 23.24
CA ALA A 407 -22.00 -6.31 22.53
C ALA A 407 -23.43 -6.22 22.01
N GLN A 408 -24.03 -7.36 21.69
CA GLN A 408 -25.43 -7.47 21.25
C GLN A 408 -26.43 -7.46 22.43
N THR A 409 -26.00 -7.78 23.64
CA THR A 409 -26.87 -7.92 24.82
C THR A 409 -26.75 -6.71 25.74
N ASN A 410 -25.56 -6.20 25.92
CA ASN A 410 -25.23 -5.17 26.89
C ASN A 410 -24.81 -3.87 26.20
N ALA A 411 -25.56 -2.78 26.42
CA ALA A 411 -25.23 -1.48 25.87
C ALA A 411 -23.80 -1.04 26.22
N PRO A 412 -23.10 -0.29 25.35
CA PRO A 412 -21.86 0.37 25.71
C PRO A 412 -22.10 1.44 26.77
N SER A 413 -21.07 1.78 27.52
CA SER A 413 -21.08 2.98 28.35
C SER A 413 -21.01 4.24 27.46
N GLN A 414 -21.50 5.38 27.96
CA GLN A 414 -21.39 6.65 27.23
C GLN A 414 -19.92 7.00 26.95
N ALA A 415 -19.01 6.70 27.88
CA ALA A 415 -17.57 6.93 27.70
C ALA A 415 -16.96 6.11 26.54
N GLU A 416 -17.40 4.84 26.34
CA GLU A 416 -17.00 4.06 25.16
C GLU A 416 -17.49 4.72 23.87
N VAL A 417 -18.75 5.18 23.85
CA VAL A 417 -19.36 5.86 22.68
C VAL A 417 -18.62 7.15 22.38
N ASP A 418 -18.36 7.98 23.38
CA ASP A 418 -17.70 9.28 23.20
C ASP A 418 -16.27 9.12 22.70
N ARG A 419 -15.56 8.10 23.14
CA ARG A 419 -14.22 7.80 22.65
C ARG A 419 -14.22 7.42 21.16
N GLU A 420 -15.06 6.45 20.75
CA GLU A 420 -15.12 6.04 19.35
C GLU A 420 -15.61 7.19 18.46
N TYR A 421 -16.53 8.01 18.96
CA TYR A 421 -16.95 9.24 18.26
C TYR A 421 -15.80 10.23 18.12
N ALA A 422 -15.00 10.48 19.17
CA ALA A 422 -13.87 11.39 19.13
C ALA A 422 -12.80 10.98 18.09
N ASP A 423 -12.47 9.68 18.04
CA ASP A 423 -11.58 9.13 17.02
C ASP A 423 -12.15 9.36 15.61
N PHE A 424 -13.45 9.10 15.44
CA PHE A 424 -14.11 9.22 14.16
C PHE A 424 -14.27 10.68 13.70
N ASP A 425 -14.64 11.57 14.62
CA ASP A 425 -14.69 13.02 14.40
C ASP A 425 -13.32 13.55 13.93
N THR A 426 -12.24 13.10 14.58
CA THR A 426 -10.88 13.50 14.20
C THR A 426 -10.53 13.03 12.77
N ILE A 427 -10.91 11.81 12.37
CA ILE A 427 -10.70 11.32 11.01
C ILE A 427 -11.45 12.20 10.00
N MET A 428 -12.73 12.46 10.24
CA MET A 428 -13.58 13.23 9.33
C MET A 428 -13.15 14.71 9.24
N ARG A 429 -12.86 15.33 10.37
CA ARG A 429 -12.34 16.70 10.44
C ARG A 429 -11.00 16.83 9.73
N THR A 430 -10.07 15.87 9.94
CA THR A 430 -8.79 15.83 9.23
C THR A 430 -8.99 15.76 7.71
N SER A 431 -9.97 15.01 7.24
CA SER A 431 -10.31 14.93 5.82
C SER A 431 -10.68 16.29 5.22
N VAL A 432 -11.43 17.10 6.00
CA VAL A 432 -11.75 18.50 5.62
C VAL A 432 -10.49 19.37 5.62
N GLU A 433 -9.73 19.34 6.70
CA GLU A 433 -8.53 20.16 6.87
C GLU A 433 -7.47 19.90 5.78
N THR A 434 -7.36 18.65 5.33
CA THR A 434 -6.35 18.24 4.34
C THR A 434 -6.89 18.12 2.89
N ALA A 435 -8.16 18.44 2.65
CA ALA A 435 -8.80 18.29 1.34
C ALA A 435 -8.04 19.02 0.20
N ARG A 436 -7.47 20.18 0.51
CA ARG A 436 -6.76 21.04 -0.48
C ARG A 436 -5.37 20.50 -0.83
N VAL A 437 -4.79 19.65 0.01
CA VAL A 437 -3.48 19.01 -0.21
C VAL A 437 -3.60 17.54 -0.62
N GLU A 438 -4.81 17.10 -0.93
CA GLU A 438 -5.07 15.76 -1.45
C GLU A 438 -4.67 15.68 -2.93
N ALA A 439 -3.95 14.62 -3.30
CA ALA A 439 -3.49 14.43 -4.68
C ALA A 439 -4.66 14.23 -5.67
N GLY A 440 -4.56 14.83 -6.87
CA GLY A 440 -5.55 14.68 -7.93
C GLY A 440 -5.78 13.22 -8.34
N ALA A 441 -4.73 12.41 -8.38
CA ALA A 441 -4.82 10.97 -8.65
C ALA A 441 -5.72 10.24 -7.63
N LYS A 442 -5.55 10.55 -6.32
CA LYS A 442 -6.40 9.96 -5.29
C LYS A 442 -7.86 10.39 -5.43
N GLN A 443 -8.13 11.65 -5.77
CA GLN A 443 -9.48 12.14 -5.99
C GLN A 443 -10.16 11.44 -7.18
N ALA A 444 -9.40 11.17 -8.25
CA ALA A 444 -9.90 10.40 -9.40
C ALA A 444 -10.21 8.94 -9.01
N ASP A 445 -9.35 8.29 -8.21
CA ASP A 445 -9.58 6.93 -7.71
C ASP A 445 -10.78 6.86 -6.75
N ASP A 446 -10.98 7.88 -5.91
CA ASP A 446 -12.13 7.98 -5.01
C ASP A 446 -13.45 8.11 -5.80
N MET A 447 -13.43 8.87 -6.91
CA MET A 447 -14.57 8.97 -7.84
C MET A 447 -14.88 7.61 -8.46
N VAL A 448 -13.88 6.86 -8.95
CA VAL A 448 -14.07 5.50 -9.47
C VAL A 448 -14.75 4.61 -8.44
N GLY A 449 -14.31 4.69 -7.18
CA GLY A 449 -14.90 3.92 -6.08
C GLY A 449 -16.36 4.28 -5.79
N ALA A 450 -16.69 5.57 -5.77
CA ALA A 450 -18.07 6.04 -5.54
C ALA A 450 -19.01 5.60 -6.67
N LEU A 451 -18.52 5.67 -7.92
CA LEU A 451 -19.27 5.19 -9.10
C LEU A 451 -19.58 3.69 -9.01
N ASP A 452 -18.64 2.90 -8.51
CA ASP A 452 -18.80 1.44 -8.45
C ASP A 452 -19.97 1.04 -7.56
N ILE A 453 -20.12 1.67 -6.42
CA ILE A 453 -21.18 1.37 -5.45
C ILE A 453 -22.40 2.31 -5.55
N ARG A 454 -22.44 3.15 -6.57
CA ARG A 454 -23.56 4.07 -6.84
C ARG A 454 -23.81 5.10 -5.75
N GLU A 455 -22.75 5.64 -5.16
CA GLU A 455 -22.83 6.72 -4.17
C GLU A 455 -22.70 8.12 -4.80
N THR A 456 -23.35 9.10 -4.16
CA THR A 456 -23.19 10.51 -4.49
C THR A 456 -21.77 10.97 -4.15
N VAL A 457 -21.14 11.69 -5.08
CA VAL A 457 -19.82 12.27 -4.85
C VAL A 457 -19.97 13.55 -4.03
N ALA A 458 -19.96 13.41 -2.71
CA ALA A 458 -20.00 14.50 -1.76
C ALA A 458 -18.58 14.94 -1.34
N GLY A 459 -18.38 16.22 -1.11
CA GLY A 459 -17.13 16.75 -0.56
C GLY A 459 -16.91 16.35 0.90
N PRO A 460 -15.66 16.44 1.41
CA PRO A 460 -15.35 16.16 2.82
C PRO A 460 -16.18 16.99 3.81
N GLU A 461 -16.47 18.24 3.47
CA GLU A 461 -17.30 19.16 4.28
C GLU A 461 -18.73 18.63 4.41
N THR A 462 -19.34 18.16 3.32
CA THR A 462 -20.67 17.54 3.34
C THR A 462 -20.67 16.28 4.21
N SER A 463 -19.68 15.42 4.03
CA SER A 463 -19.54 14.19 4.81
C SER A 463 -19.36 14.47 6.31
N TYR A 464 -18.51 15.44 6.65
CA TYR A 464 -18.31 15.86 8.06
C TYR A 464 -19.57 16.49 8.65
N LYS A 465 -20.28 17.32 7.88
CA LYS A 465 -21.56 17.90 8.31
C LYS A 465 -22.59 16.80 8.62
N ILE A 466 -22.68 15.74 7.83
CA ILE A 466 -23.58 14.60 8.09
C ILE A 466 -23.28 13.97 9.46
N LEU A 467 -21.99 13.82 9.81
CA LEU A 467 -21.57 13.31 11.13
C LEU A 467 -22.01 14.26 12.25
N GLN A 468 -21.75 15.57 12.09
CA GLN A 468 -22.11 16.57 13.08
C GLN A 468 -23.63 16.64 13.28
N ASP A 469 -24.41 16.62 12.21
CA ASP A 469 -25.88 16.61 12.24
C ASP A 469 -26.41 15.33 12.93
N ALA A 470 -25.78 14.17 12.71
CA ALA A 470 -26.13 12.93 13.39
C ALA A 470 -25.85 13.03 14.90
N LYS A 471 -24.73 13.64 15.31
CA LYS A 471 -24.41 13.90 16.73
C LYS A 471 -25.43 14.85 17.34
N ALA A 472 -25.75 15.94 16.67
CA ALA A 472 -26.74 16.95 17.14
C ALA A 472 -28.14 16.34 17.31
N LYS A 473 -28.53 15.38 16.46
CA LYS A 473 -29.78 14.64 16.58
C LYS A 473 -29.76 13.56 17.69
N GLY A 474 -28.66 13.42 18.43
CA GLY A 474 -28.53 12.41 19.49
C GLY A 474 -28.50 10.97 18.95
N MET A 475 -27.99 10.73 17.74
CA MET A 475 -27.97 9.38 17.17
C MET A 475 -26.88 8.48 17.76
N PHE A 476 -25.87 9.04 18.44
CA PHE A 476 -24.78 8.29 19.05
C PHE A 476 -25.02 8.12 20.56
N THR A 477 -25.89 7.17 20.91
CA THR A 477 -26.21 6.81 22.28
C THR A 477 -25.96 5.34 22.57
N PRO A 478 -25.77 4.94 23.84
CA PRO A 478 -25.67 3.54 24.21
C PRO A 478 -26.80 2.65 23.63
N ALA A 479 -28.04 3.14 23.64
CA ALA A 479 -29.19 2.40 23.14
C ALA A 479 -29.17 2.24 21.62
N THR A 480 -28.83 3.29 20.89
CA THR A 480 -28.76 3.24 19.40
C THR A 480 -27.63 2.32 18.95
N LEU A 481 -26.45 2.37 19.61
CA LEU A 481 -25.33 1.50 19.25
C LEU A 481 -25.60 0.04 19.64
N LEU A 482 -26.33 -0.22 20.72
CA LEU A 482 -26.81 -1.58 21.03
C LEU A 482 -27.74 -2.10 19.94
N ALA A 483 -28.70 -1.29 19.48
CA ALA A 483 -29.62 -1.67 18.40
C ALA A 483 -28.85 -1.95 17.10
N SER A 484 -27.89 -1.09 16.73
CA SER A 484 -27.04 -1.30 15.57
C SER A 484 -26.17 -2.56 15.73
N SER A 485 -25.56 -2.78 16.91
CA SER A 485 -24.74 -3.99 17.18
C SER A 485 -25.53 -5.30 17.03
N LYS A 486 -26.86 -5.27 17.14
CA LYS A 486 -27.73 -6.40 16.80
C LYS A 486 -27.98 -6.47 15.30
N ALA A 487 -28.42 -5.36 14.70
CA ALA A 487 -28.86 -5.30 13.30
C ALA A 487 -27.75 -5.66 12.30
N ILE A 488 -26.48 -5.27 12.55
CA ILE A 488 -25.36 -5.59 11.67
C ILE A 488 -25.06 -7.09 11.56
N PHE A 489 -25.51 -7.91 12.52
CA PHE A 489 -25.40 -9.37 12.48
C PHE A 489 -26.70 -10.07 12.08
N GLU A 490 -27.70 -9.35 11.59
CA GLU A 490 -28.90 -9.89 10.98
C GLU A 490 -28.74 -9.94 9.47
N GLY A 491 -29.15 -11.02 8.81
CA GLY A 491 -29.04 -11.18 7.36
C GLY A 491 -29.69 -12.44 6.83
N THR A 492 -29.64 -12.59 5.50
CA THR A 492 -30.26 -13.73 4.80
C THR A 492 -29.54 -15.05 5.06
N ALA A 493 -28.21 -14.98 5.20
CA ALA A 493 -27.37 -16.16 5.45
C ALA A 493 -26.21 -15.82 6.38
N THR A 494 -25.96 -16.67 7.36
CA THR A 494 -24.73 -16.66 8.18
C THR A 494 -23.85 -17.80 7.71
N ARG A 495 -22.57 -17.51 7.43
CA ARG A 495 -21.60 -18.46 6.90
C ARG A 495 -20.26 -18.31 7.58
N ALA A 496 -19.49 -19.39 7.60
CA ALA A 496 -18.17 -19.41 8.18
C ALA A 496 -17.22 -20.30 7.36
N LEU A 497 -15.97 -19.87 7.28
CA LEU A 497 -14.87 -20.64 6.73
C LEU A 497 -13.76 -20.73 7.78
N VAL A 498 -13.17 -21.93 7.95
CA VAL A 498 -11.94 -22.09 8.74
C VAL A 498 -10.80 -22.63 7.87
N ASN A 499 -9.63 -22.00 7.97
CA ASN A 499 -8.38 -22.58 7.51
C ASN A 499 -7.72 -23.35 8.66
N THR A 500 -7.51 -24.67 8.50
CA THR A 500 -6.98 -25.54 9.54
C THR A 500 -5.50 -25.86 9.39
N GLN A 501 -4.80 -25.30 8.41
CA GLN A 501 -3.41 -25.56 8.03
C GLN A 501 -3.08 -27.04 7.70
N THR A 502 -3.72 -27.98 8.39
CA THR A 502 -3.64 -29.42 8.10
C THR A 502 -5.02 -29.96 7.84
N PRO A 503 -5.18 -30.95 6.95
CA PRO A 503 -6.49 -31.54 6.67
C PRO A 503 -7.16 -32.07 7.94
N ASP A 504 -8.40 -31.62 8.21
CA ASP A 504 -9.26 -32.09 9.28
C ASP A 504 -10.67 -32.34 8.70
N ALA A 505 -11.00 -33.60 8.41
CA ALA A 505 -12.29 -33.98 7.85
C ALA A 505 -13.48 -33.60 8.76
N GLY A 506 -13.24 -33.41 10.05
CA GLY A 506 -14.26 -33.00 11.03
C GLY A 506 -14.44 -31.49 11.19
N ALA A 507 -13.54 -30.68 10.66
CA ALA A 507 -13.48 -29.23 10.93
C ALA A 507 -14.77 -28.48 10.56
N ALA A 508 -15.39 -28.79 9.44
CA ALA A 508 -16.65 -28.15 9.05
C ALA A 508 -17.78 -28.45 10.04
N ASN A 509 -17.88 -29.68 10.53
CA ASN A 509 -18.88 -30.06 11.54
C ASN A 509 -18.57 -29.44 12.91
N LYS A 510 -17.30 -29.41 13.31
CA LYS A 510 -16.85 -28.71 14.53
C LYS A 510 -17.21 -27.23 14.45
N LEU A 511 -16.94 -26.59 13.30
CA LEU A 511 -17.28 -25.17 13.04
C LEU A 511 -18.80 -24.96 13.14
N ALA A 512 -19.61 -25.78 12.47
CA ALA A 512 -21.06 -25.70 12.55
C ALA A 512 -21.58 -25.84 13.99
N THR A 513 -20.97 -26.71 14.79
CA THR A 513 -21.31 -26.91 16.21
C THR A 513 -20.86 -25.70 17.04
N ALA A 514 -19.64 -25.19 16.82
CA ALA A 514 -19.12 -24.06 17.52
C ALA A 514 -19.94 -22.77 17.27
N LEU A 515 -20.50 -22.62 16.05
CA LEU A 515 -21.41 -21.51 15.70
C LEU A 515 -22.75 -21.54 16.46
N LYS A 516 -23.21 -22.70 16.91
CA LYS A 516 -24.46 -22.88 17.66
C LYS A 516 -24.25 -22.88 19.18
N ALA A 517 -23.01 -23.01 19.64
CA ALA A 517 -22.72 -23.07 21.08
C ALA A 517 -23.18 -21.80 21.79
N ASP A 518 -23.77 -21.95 22.98
CA ASP A 518 -24.07 -20.80 23.82
C ASP A 518 -22.76 -20.22 24.38
N VAL A 519 -22.58 -18.94 24.15
CA VAL A 519 -21.44 -18.16 24.61
C VAL A 519 -21.84 -17.02 25.53
N SER A 520 -23.11 -16.95 25.93
CA SER A 520 -23.64 -15.92 26.83
C SER A 520 -22.86 -15.90 28.15
N GLY A 521 -22.53 -14.71 28.63
CA GLY A 521 -21.80 -14.53 29.89
C GLY A 521 -20.31 -14.91 29.89
N LEU A 522 -19.76 -15.41 28.76
CA LEU A 522 -18.36 -15.85 28.68
C LEU A 522 -17.38 -14.71 28.38
N ALA A 523 -17.85 -13.53 27.98
CA ALA A 523 -16.99 -12.37 27.66
C ALA A 523 -16.20 -11.82 28.87
N GLY A 524 -16.59 -12.20 30.08
CA GLY A 524 -16.01 -11.68 31.31
C GLY A 524 -16.54 -10.28 31.67
N LYS A 525 -16.09 -9.76 32.79
CA LYS A 525 -16.45 -8.40 33.22
C LYS A 525 -15.69 -7.35 32.40
N ARG A 526 -16.37 -6.35 31.90
CA ARG A 526 -15.75 -5.19 31.27
C ARG A 526 -14.93 -4.43 32.28
N ARG A 527 -13.67 -4.15 32.00
CA ARG A 527 -12.84 -3.32 32.86
C ARG A 527 -13.27 -1.86 32.70
N ALA A 528 -13.67 -1.24 33.78
CA ALA A 528 -13.84 0.21 33.83
C ALA A 528 -12.46 0.85 33.60
N GLN A 529 -12.33 1.70 32.60
CA GLN A 529 -11.09 2.43 32.36
C GLN A 529 -11.22 3.82 32.98
N ALA A 530 -10.25 4.19 33.83
CA ALA A 530 -10.15 5.55 34.36
C ALA A 530 -9.65 6.50 33.26
N ALA A 531 -10.13 7.72 33.23
CA ALA A 531 -9.64 8.73 32.29
C ALA A 531 -8.13 8.97 32.51
N VAL A 532 -7.36 8.95 31.42
CA VAL A 532 -5.91 9.20 31.43
C VAL A 532 -5.62 10.44 30.58
N ASP A 533 -4.82 11.34 31.11
CA ASP A 533 -4.36 12.54 30.43
C ASP A 533 -2.81 12.61 30.36
N PHE A 534 -2.27 13.51 29.55
CA PHE A 534 -0.82 13.66 29.33
C PHE A 534 -0.03 14.02 30.61
N SER A 535 -0.67 14.47 31.69
CA SER A 535 -0.01 14.72 32.99
C SER A 535 0.45 13.43 33.67
N LYS A 536 -0.11 12.29 33.28
CA LYS A 536 0.26 10.97 33.81
C LYS A 536 1.56 10.40 33.20
N LEU A 537 2.03 10.97 32.10
CA LEU A 537 3.34 10.60 31.55
C LEU A 537 4.46 10.96 32.56
N PRO A 538 5.49 10.11 32.70
CA PRO A 538 6.63 10.43 33.56
C PRO A 538 7.30 11.75 33.18
N SER A 539 7.79 12.49 34.16
CA SER A 539 8.52 13.74 33.91
C SER A 539 9.86 13.47 33.28
N LEU A 540 10.17 14.15 32.19
CA LEU A 540 11.45 14.08 31.47
C LEU A 540 12.53 14.96 32.12
N GLY A 541 12.16 15.92 32.98
CA GLY A 541 13.07 16.86 33.65
C GLY A 541 12.69 18.32 33.40
N LYS A 542 13.63 19.22 33.67
CA LYS A 542 13.48 20.65 33.35
C LYS A 542 13.63 20.85 31.83
N PRO A 543 12.96 21.85 31.25
CA PRO A 543 13.14 22.15 29.82
C PRO A 543 14.62 22.34 29.47
N GLY A 544 15.03 21.73 28.37
CA GLY A 544 16.40 21.81 27.85
C GLY A 544 16.75 23.19 27.34
N VAL A 545 18.06 23.50 27.40
CA VAL A 545 18.61 24.77 26.96
C VAL A 545 19.14 24.64 25.54
N VAL A 546 18.78 25.57 24.66
CA VAL A 546 19.35 25.68 23.29
C VAL A 546 20.81 26.13 23.41
N ALA A 547 21.74 25.37 22.84
CA ALA A 547 23.15 25.67 22.82
C ALA A 547 23.56 26.46 21.57
N SER A 548 22.98 26.15 20.41
CA SER A 548 23.21 26.87 19.16
C SER A 548 22.06 26.73 18.16
N ARG A 549 21.98 27.66 17.25
CA ARG A 549 21.04 27.67 16.10
C ARG A 549 21.81 28.00 14.83
N GLU A 550 21.55 27.30 13.75
CA GLU A 550 22.19 27.47 12.46
C GLU A 550 21.16 27.32 11.32
N LYS A 551 21.12 28.33 10.45
CA LYS A 551 20.28 28.29 9.25
C LYS A 551 20.96 27.47 8.16
N ILE A 552 20.21 26.53 7.58
CA ILE A 552 20.61 25.75 6.41
C ILE A 552 19.95 26.41 5.19
N ALA A 553 20.64 27.47 4.67
CA ALA A 553 20.12 28.31 3.60
C ALA A 553 19.69 27.54 2.34
N ALA A 554 20.32 26.37 2.10
CA ALA A 554 20.06 25.52 0.95
C ALA A 554 18.58 25.07 0.81
N PHE A 555 17.85 24.95 1.93
CA PHE A 555 16.50 24.40 1.97
C PHE A 555 15.51 25.22 2.80
N ASP A 556 15.89 26.41 3.23
CA ASP A 556 15.14 27.24 4.19
C ASP A 556 14.82 26.47 5.50
N MET A 557 15.80 25.70 5.97
CA MET A 557 15.73 24.90 7.18
C MET A 557 16.56 25.51 8.30
N GLU A 558 16.32 25.05 9.52
CA GLU A 558 17.11 25.44 10.68
C GLU A 558 17.55 24.23 11.49
N GLN A 559 18.85 24.18 11.83
CA GLN A 559 19.38 23.23 12.80
C GLN A 559 19.43 23.88 14.17
N VAL A 560 18.91 23.19 15.20
CA VAL A 560 18.96 23.63 16.59
C VAL A 560 19.63 22.56 17.44
N ASN A 561 20.66 22.93 18.17
CA ASN A 561 21.39 22.02 19.06
C ASN A 561 21.07 22.33 20.52
N PHE A 562 20.69 21.31 21.29
CA PHE A 562 20.43 21.42 22.72
C PHE A 562 21.67 21.00 23.53
N ALA A 563 21.81 21.58 24.72
CA ALA A 563 22.96 21.35 25.64
C ALA A 563 23.09 19.86 26.07
N ASN A 564 22.02 19.08 26.01
CA ASN A 564 22.04 17.64 26.30
C ASN A 564 22.52 16.76 25.11
N GLY A 565 22.90 17.37 23.99
CA GLY A 565 23.34 16.68 22.78
C GLY A 565 22.24 16.32 21.78
N THR A 566 20.96 16.61 22.06
CA THR A 566 19.85 16.46 21.10
C THR A 566 20.03 17.48 19.98
N ARG A 567 19.94 17.05 18.72
CA ARG A 567 19.94 17.90 17.53
C ARG A 567 18.59 17.89 16.86
N VAL A 568 18.18 19.02 16.37
CA VAL A 568 16.86 19.19 15.75
C VAL A 568 17.06 19.74 14.34
N LEU A 569 16.34 19.19 13.38
CA LEU A 569 16.21 19.74 12.04
C LEU A 569 14.78 20.23 11.86
N LEU A 570 14.60 21.52 11.58
CA LEU A 570 13.30 22.15 11.42
C LEU A 570 13.11 22.58 9.96
N PHE A 571 11.95 22.23 9.42
CA PHE A 571 11.48 22.68 8.10
C PHE A 571 10.02 23.15 8.18
N PRO A 572 9.79 24.36 8.74
CA PRO A 572 8.47 24.96 8.77
C PRO A 572 8.01 25.32 7.36
N ASN A 573 6.89 24.79 6.91
CA ASN A 573 6.34 25.11 5.60
C ASN A 573 4.84 24.81 5.57
N ALA A 574 4.11 25.52 4.68
CA ALA A 574 2.67 25.36 4.51
C ALA A 574 2.28 24.46 3.31
N GLY A 575 3.22 23.75 2.70
CA GLY A 575 2.98 22.91 1.52
C GLY A 575 1.96 21.80 1.76
N GLU A 576 1.91 21.30 2.99
CA GLU A 576 0.93 20.30 3.44
C GLU A 576 0.21 20.81 4.70
N THR A 577 -0.62 21.86 4.55
CA THR A 577 -1.38 22.47 5.65
C THR A 577 -2.10 21.42 6.49
N GLY A 578 -2.07 21.59 7.81
CA GLY A 578 -2.68 20.67 8.78
C GLY A 578 -1.87 19.39 9.04
N ARG A 579 -0.68 19.22 8.45
CA ARG A 579 0.20 18.07 8.66
C ARG A 579 1.54 18.49 9.26
N VAL A 580 1.97 17.75 10.27
CA VAL A 580 3.31 17.84 10.86
C VAL A 580 3.95 16.46 10.85
N TYR A 581 5.10 16.37 10.25
CA TYR A 581 5.90 15.16 10.16
C TYR A 581 6.97 15.18 11.24
N VAL A 582 7.00 14.15 12.06
CA VAL A 582 8.01 14.00 13.12
C VAL A 582 8.77 12.70 12.88
N ARG A 583 10.10 12.79 12.84
CA ARG A 583 11.00 11.63 12.84
C ARG A 583 12.08 11.82 13.88
N VAL A 584 12.22 10.84 14.74
CA VAL A 584 13.26 10.77 15.77
C VAL A 584 14.24 9.67 15.41
N ARG A 585 15.49 10.01 15.18
CA ARG A 585 16.59 9.07 14.94
C ARG A 585 17.39 8.94 16.22
N PHE A 586 17.71 7.72 16.64
CA PHE A 586 18.48 7.47 17.86
C PHE A 586 19.36 6.23 17.73
N GLY A 587 20.39 6.15 18.57
CA GLY A 587 21.31 5.01 18.57
C GLY A 587 22.17 4.92 17.32
N GLY A 588 22.43 3.72 16.82
CA GLY A 588 23.31 3.47 15.66
C GLY A 588 22.76 2.47 14.63
N GLY A 589 21.47 2.12 14.67
CA GLY A 589 20.85 1.23 13.68
C GLY A 589 21.58 -0.11 13.51
N TYR A 590 21.62 -0.58 12.26
CA TYR A 590 22.34 -1.82 11.92
C TYR A 590 23.84 -1.78 12.25
N THR A 591 24.49 -0.59 12.24
CA THR A 591 25.91 -0.47 12.61
C THR A 591 26.17 -0.75 14.10
N ALA A 592 25.17 -0.58 14.96
CA ALA A 592 25.26 -0.80 16.40
C ALA A 592 24.75 -2.18 16.84
N ILE A 593 24.11 -2.94 15.95
CA ILE A 593 23.64 -4.31 16.25
C ILE A 593 24.82 -5.27 16.17
N PRO A 594 24.98 -6.22 17.13
CA PRO A 594 26.02 -7.25 17.07
C PRO A 594 25.90 -8.10 15.80
N SER A 595 27.02 -8.24 15.06
CA SER A 595 27.08 -9.02 13.80
C SER A 595 27.41 -10.50 13.98
N ASN A 596 27.71 -10.93 15.20
CA ASN A 596 28.20 -12.28 15.49
C ASN A 596 27.19 -13.20 16.19
N ARG A 597 25.99 -12.72 16.44
CA ARG A 597 24.93 -13.50 17.13
C ARG A 597 23.54 -13.05 16.69
N PRO A 598 22.53 -13.93 16.69
CA PRO A 598 21.15 -13.57 16.55
C PRO A 598 20.71 -12.58 17.63
N THR A 599 19.89 -11.62 17.28
CA THR A 599 19.41 -10.58 18.19
C THR A 599 17.88 -10.48 18.12
N PRO A 600 17.20 -10.04 19.18
CA PRO A 600 15.76 -9.78 19.15
C PRO A 600 15.38 -8.47 18.48
N ALA A 601 16.24 -7.90 17.61
CA ALA A 601 15.95 -6.68 16.85
C ALA A 601 14.65 -6.80 16.03
N TRP A 602 14.43 -7.95 15.41
CA TRP A 602 13.25 -8.28 14.63
C TRP A 602 11.91 -8.12 15.38
N ALA A 603 11.92 -8.22 16.71
CA ALA A 603 10.72 -8.06 17.54
C ALA A 603 10.48 -6.60 17.97
N GLY A 604 11.40 -5.68 17.62
CA GLY A 604 11.37 -4.27 18.06
C GLY A 604 10.11 -3.54 17.63
N ASP A 605 9.71 -3.69 16.39
CA ASP A 605 8.53 -3.04 15.83
C ASP A 605 7.26 -3.37 16.65
N LEU A 606 6.95 -4.64 16.82
CA LEU A 606 5.75 -5.07 17.54
C LEU A 606 5.83 -4.82 19.05
N ALA A 607 6.97 -5.11 19.67
CA ALA A 607 7.06 -5.13 21.13
C ALA A 607 7.41 -3.77 21.75
N LEU A 608 8.24 -2.94 21.09
CA LEU A 608 8.53 -1.58 21.58
C LEU A 608 7.34 -0.66 21.40
N VAL A 609 6.71 -0.68 20.23
CA VAL A 609 5.54 0.17 19.92
C VAL A 609 4.38 -0.17 20.84
N ALA A 610 4.04 -1.45 20.95
CA ALA A 610 2.93 -1.92 21.79
C ALA A 610 3.22 -1.95 23.30
N GLY A 611 4.46 -1.67 23.73
CA GLY A 611 4.80 -1.59 25.14
C GLY A 611 4.26 -0.31 25.79
N GLY A 612 4.00 -0.34 27.10
CA GLY A 612 3.58 0.85 27.88
C GLY A 612 4.70 1.88 28.10
N ILE A 613 4.40 2.93 28.85
CA ILE A 613 5.33 4.00 29.26
C ILE A 613 5.22 4.20 30.78
N GLY A 614 6.29 3.95 31.51
CA GLY A 614 6.31 4.09 32.97
C GLY A 614 5.34 3.14 33.63
N LYS A 615 4.24 3.67 34.18
CA LYS A 615 3.15 2.90 34.79
C LYS A 615 1.92 2.76 33.90
N LEU A 616 1.92 3.42 32.73
CA LEU A 616 0.82 3.38 31.78
C LEU A 616 0.97 2.15 30.88
N ASP A 617 -0.07 1.35 30.82
CA ASP A 617 -0.14 0.23 29.85
C ASP A 617 -0.59 0.73 28.48
N GLN A 618 -0.65 -0.16 27.48
CA GLN A 618 -1.07 0.23 26.13
C GLN A 618 -2.52 0.71 26.08
N GLY A 619 -3.40 0.17 26.94
CA GLY A 619 -4.80 0.60 27.03
C GLY A 619 -4.92 2.04 27.55
N ASP A 620 -4.05 2.44 28.50
CA ASP A 620 -3.94 3.81 28.98
C ASP A 620 -3.42 4.75 27.88
N LEU A 621 -2.44 4.29 27.09
CA LEU A 621 -1.91 5.06 25.95
C LEU A 621 -2.96 5.26 24.86
N ASP A 622 -3.77 4.26 24.55
CA ASP A 622 -4.88 4.36 23.59
C ASP A 622 -5.94 5.37 24.06
N GLN A 623 -6.17 5.49 25.36
CA GLN A 623 -7.05 6.53 25.89
C GLN A 623 -6.42 7.92 25.83
N LEU A 624 -5.13 8.00 26.14
CA LEU A 624 -4.36 9.24 26.08
C LEU A 624 -4.37 9.87 24.69
N THR A 625 -4.39 9.04 23.66
CA THR A 625 -4.31 9.45 22.23
C THR A 625 -5.68 9.49 21.53
N ALA A 626 -6.75 9.05 22.18
CA ALA A 626 -8.10 9.02 21.59
C ALA A 626 -8.55 10.42 21.13
N GLY A 627 -9.10 10.49 19.93
CA GLY A 627 -9.53 11.75 19.31
C GLY A 627 -8.38 12.68 18.89
N ARG A 628 -7.15 12.19 18.83
CA ARG A 628 -5.93 12.95 18.51
C ARG A 628 -5.15 12.31 17.36
N ARG A 629 -4.38 13.12 16.66
CA ARG A 629 -3.47 12.65 15.59
C ARG A 629 -2.10 12.33 16.17
N ILE A 630 -2.05 11.34 17.05
CA ILE A 630 -0.84 10.86 17.69
C ILE A 630 -0.65 9.39 17.38
N GLY A 631 0.51 9.03 16.86
CA GLY A 631 0.87 7.67 16.46
C GLY A 631 2.34 7.37 16.73
N LEU A 632 2.75 6.14 16.46
CA LEU A 632 4.13 5.71 16.65
C LEU A 632 4.45 4.56 15.71
N ASP A 633 5.36 4.82 14.76
CA ASP A 633 5.99 3.80 13.92
C ASP A 633 7.45 3.65 14.33
N PHE A 634 7.97 2.41 14.26
CA PHE A 634 9.35 2.09 14.55
C PHE A 634 10.07 1.59 13.28
N GLY A 635 11.35 1.91 13.13
CA GLY A 635 12.17 1.41 12.04
C GLY A 635 13.64 1.25 12.43
N ILE A 636 14.38 0.54 11.59
CA ILE A 636 15.82 0.35 11.72
C ILE A 636 16.45 0.77 10.40
N ASP A 637 17.21 1.87 10.43
CA ASP A 637 18.02 2.33 9.30
C ASP A 637 19.46 1.78 9.42
N ASP A 638 20.30 2.05 8.44
CA ASP A 638 21.72 1.64 8.46
C ASP A 638 22.42 2.12 9.72
N ASP A 639 22.24 3.38 10.08
CA ASP A 639 22.97 4.12 11.12
C ASP A 639 22.09 4.70 12.24
N ALA A 640 20.81 4.35 12.30
CA ALA A 640 19.91 4.79 13.36
C ALA A 640 18.71 3.86 13.53
N PHE A 641 18.16 3.82 14.74
CA PHE A 641 16.77 3.39 14.97
C PHE A 641 15.86 4.61 14.84
N THR A 642 14.62 4.41 14.40
CA THR A 642 13.70 5.53 14.16
C THR A 642 12.36 5.34 14.86
N LEU A 643 11.80 6.46 15.35
CA LEU A 643 10.39 6.59 15.68
C LEU A 643 9.82 7.67 14.78
N SER A 644 8.68 7.40 14.12
CA SER A 644 8.06 8.31 13.17
C SER A 644 6.57 8.49 13.46
N ALA A 645 6.03 9.66 13.11
CA ALA A 645 4.59 9.92 13.11
C ALA A 645 4.24 11.06 12.15
N ILE A 646 3.01 11.01 11.64
CA ILE A 646 2.35 12.16 11.00
C ILE A 646 1.27 12.64 11.96
N THR A 647 1.37 13.87 12.40
CA THR A 647 0.52 14.48 13.42
C THR A 647 -0.11 15.79 12.92
N SER A 648 -0.69 16.57 13.80
CA SER A 648 -1.28 17.87 13.51
C SER A 648 -0.55 19.01 14.22
N PRO A 649 -0.74 20.27 13.77
CA PRO A 649 -0.25 21.45 14.50
C PRO A 649 -0.75 21.53 15.96
N ALA A 650 -1.91 20.96 16.26
CA ALA A 650 -2.44 20.92 17.61
C ALA A 650 -1.80 19.82 18.49
N ASP A 651 -1.34 18.72 17.88
CA ASP A 651 -0.95 17.50 18.59
C ASP A 651 0.58 17.26 18.64
N TYR A 652 1.38 17.92 17.80
CA TYR A 652 2.79 17.56 17.65
C TYR A 652 3.62 17.72 18.93
N ALA A 653 3.27 18.67 19.80
CA ALA A 653 3.99 18.87 21.05
C ALA A 653 3.80 17.67 22.00
N ASP A 654 2.58 17.13 22.10
CA ASP A 654 2.32 15.94 22.88
C ASP A 654 2.83 14.66 22.17
N GLN A 655 2.81 14.63 20.83
CA GLN A 655 3.49 13.59 20.04
C GLN A 655 4.99 13.48 20.41
N LEU A 656 5.70 14.61 20.49
CA LEU A 656 7.11 14.65 20.89
C LEU A 656 7.30 14.19 22.35
N ARG A 657 6.40 14.59 23.25
CA ARG A 657 6.43 14.13 24.66
C ARG A 657 6.25 12.62 24.76
N LEU A 658 5.30 12.06 24.00
CA LEU A 658 5.05 10.61 23.98
C LEU A 658 6.30 9.86 23.48
N MET A 659 6.90 10.28 22.37
CA MET A 659 8.10 9.66 21.82
C MET A 659 9.29 9.76 22.77
N ALA A 660 9.53 10.91 23.37
CA ALA A 660 10.61 11.11 24.35
C ALA A 660 10.39 10.24 25.61
N ALA A 661 9.16 10.17 26.11
CA ALA A 661 8.82 9.33 27.26
C ALA A 661 8.98 7.82 26.90
N LYS A 662 8.68 7.42 25.68
CA LYS A 662 8.89 6.04 25.18
C LYS A 662 10.37 5.65 25.22
N LEU A 663 11.27 6.54 24.84
CA LEU A 663 12.71 6.29 24.92
C LEU A 663 13.25 6.32 26.36
N ALA A 664 12.73 7.23 27.19
CA ALA A 664 13.26 7.44 28.54
C ALA A 664 12.71 6.45 29.58
N PHE A 665 11.44 6.04 29.43
CA PHE A 665 10.68 5.28 30.42
C PHE A 665 9.88 4.13 29.83
N PRO A 666 10.47 3.24 29.00
CA PRO A 666 9.73 2.11 28.45
C PRO A 666 9.23 1.21 29.60
N ALA A 667 7.96 0.85 29.57
CA ALA A 667 7.44 -0.20 30.45
C ALA A 667 7.80 -1.55 29.82
N TRP A 668 8.63 -2.32 30.49
CA TRP A 668 9.10 -3.64 29.99
C TRP A 668 8.07 -4.73 30.27
N ASP A 669 6.83 -4.50 29.79
CA ASP A 669 5.73 -5.44 29.88
C ASP A 669 6.04 -6.71 29.07
N PRO A 670 5.90 -7.93 29.63
CA PRO A 670 6.13 -9.18 28.93
C PRO A 670 5.08 -9.50 27.86
N ALA A 671 3.86 -8.99 27.97
CA ALA A 671 2.76 -9.34 27.07
C ALA A 671 3.02 -8.94 25.60
N PRO A 672 3.47 -7.71 25.26
CA PRO A 672 3.84 -7.36 23.88
C PRO A 672 4.93 -8.26 23.29
N VAL A 673 5.94 -8.65 24.08
CA VAL A 673 7.01 -9.57 23.64
C VAL A 673 6.46 -10.95 23.31
N ALA A 674 5.59 -11.47 24.19
CA ALA A 674 4.93 -12.75 23.95
C ALA A 674 4.06 -12.73 22.68
N ARG A 675 3.33 -11.62 22.45
CA ARG A 675 2.52 -11.44 21.22
C ARG A 675 3.39 -11.33 19.97
N ALA A 676 4.51 -10.58 20.01
CA ALA A 676 5.46 -10.50 18.90
C ALA A 676 6.02 -11.88 18.52
N ARG A 677 6.34 -12.71 19.53
CA ARG A 677 6.76 -14.10 19.32
C ARG A 677 5.69 -14.93 18.61
N VAL A 678 4.45 -14.87 19.07
CA VAL A 678 3.32 -15.61 18.47
C VAL A 678 3.08 -15.14 17.03
N ALA A 679 3.08 -13.84 16.79
CA ALA A 679 2.91 -13.27 15.44
C ALA A 679 4.02 -13.75 14.48
N ALA A 680 5.28 -13.73 14.93
CA ALA A 680 6.40 -14.22 14.13
C ALA A 680 6.28 -15.72 13.82
N LEU A 681 5.91 -16.55 14.81
CA LEU A 681 5.71 -17.99 14.61
C LEU A 681 4.58 -18.30 13.62
N ALA A 682 3.51 -17.52 13.62
CA ALA A 682 2.41 -17.69 12.66
C ALA A 682 2.86 -17.47 11.20
N GLY A 683 3.86 -16.62 10.96
CA GLY A 683 4.40 -16.34 9.62
C GLY A 683 5.29 -17.44 9.04
N PHE A 684 5.82 -18.36 9.87
CA PHE A 684 6.83 -19.34 9.41
C PHE A 684 6.33 -20.27 8.31
N ALA A 685 5.06 -20.68 8.34
CA ALA A 685 4.50 -21.56 7.32
C ALA A 685 4.48 -20.90 5.93
N GLY A 686 4.36 -19.58 5.87
CA GLY A 686 4.38 -18.82 4.63
C GLY A 686 5.75 -18.78 3.95
N TYR A 687 6.85 -18.91 4.70
CA TYR A 687 8.20 -18.82 4.12
C TYR A 687 8.53 -19.93 3.12
N ASP A 688 8.02 -21.12 3.33
CA ASP A 688 8.29 -22.26 2.44
C ASP A 688 7.20 -22.47 1.37
N SER A 689 6.16 -21.64 1.33
CA SER A 689 4.96 -21.88 0.54
C SER A 689 5.03 -21.40 -0.90
N SER A 690 6.00 -20.57 -1.23
CA SER A 690 6.16 -19.97 -2.56
C SER A 690 7.62 -19.55 -2.78
N PRO A 691 8.04 -19.30 -4.03
CA PRO A 691 9.33 -18.71 -4.30
C PRO A 691 9.58 -17.42 -3.54
N ASP A 692 8.57 -16.51 -3.47
CA ASP A 692 8.67 -15.24 -2.74
C ASP A 692 8.82 -15.42 -1.25
N GLY A 693 8.14 -16.40 -0.66
CA GLY A 693 8.31 -16.74 0.75
C GLY A 693 9.74 -17.10 1.08
N VAL A 694 10.36 -17.96 0.24
CA VAL A 694 11.76 -18.36 0.39
C VAL A 694 12.72 -17.20 0.17
N LEU A 695 12.47 -16.35 -0.85
CA LEU A 695 13.26 -15.15 -1.09
C LEU A 695 13.19 -14.20 0.09
N SER A 696 11.99 -13.96 0.61
CA SER A 696 11.74 -13.10 1.78
C SER A 696 12.49 -13.56 3.03
N ARG A 697 12.61 -14.88 3.23
CA ARG A 697 13.34 -15.47 4.35
C ARG A 697 14.86 -15.39 4.18
N ASP A 698 15.37 -15.72 2.98
CA ASP A 698 16.79 -16.05 2.82
C ASP A 698 17.61 -14.97 2.11
N LEU A 699 17.02 -14.22 1.15
CA LEU A 699 17.76 -13.39 0.20
C LEU A 699 18.58 -12.30 0.87
N GLU A 700 17.98 -11.56 1.81
CA GLU A 700 18.65 -10.44 2.47
C GLU A 700 19.88 -10.87 3.28
N GLY A 701 19.77 -11.98 4.01
CA GLY A 701 20.91 -12.56 4.73
C GLY A 701 21.97 -13.10 3.78
N LEU A 702 21.58 -13.82 2.73
CA LEU A 702 22.52 -14.41 1.75
C LEU A 702 23.30 -13.33 1.00
N LEU A 703 22.66 -12.27 0.57
CA LEU A 703 23.30 -11.13 -0.12
C LEU A 703 24.27 -10.34 0.77
N ARG A 704 24.25 -10.59 2.07
CA ARG A 704 25.21 -10.03 3.05
C ARG A 704 26.10 -11.11 3.66
N ALA A 705 26.44 -12.16 2.88
CA ALA A 705 27.33 -13.24 3.28
C ALA A 705 26.89 -13.97 4.57
N GLY A 706 25.59 -14.02 4.83
CA GLY A 706 25.02 -14.69 6.02
C GLY A 706 25.05 -13.85 7.29
N ASP A 707 25.22 -12.53 7.19
CA ASP A 707 25.23 -11.64 8.35
C ASP A 707 23.91 -11.71 9.13
N PRO A 708 23.93 -12.13 10.42
CA PRO A 708 22.70 -12.34 11.19
C PRO A 708 21.90 -11.07 11.49
N ARG A 709 22.46 -9.88 11.29
CA ARG A 709 21.73 -8.61 11.44
C ARG A 709 20.57 -8.51 10.47
N TRP A 710 20.67 -9.12 9.28
CA TRP A 710 19.66 -9.13 8.21
C TRP A 710 19.05 -10.52 7.97
N GLY A 711 19.50 -11.52 8.70
CA GLY A 711 18.96 -12.87 8.60
C GLY A 711 17.58 -12.96 9.25
N THR A 712 16.66 -13.69 8.64
CA THR A 712 15.41 -14.09 9.28
C THR A 712 15.75 -15.03 10.46
N PRO A 713 15.23 -14.76 11.68
CA PRO A 713 15.50 -15.61 12.82
C PRO A 713 14.95 -17.02 12.59
N SER A 714 15.66 -18.03 13.07
CA SER A 714 15.18 -19.41 13.01
C SER A 714 13.98 -19.62 13.94
N LYS A 715 13.13 -20.60 13.65
CA LYS A 715 11.99 -20.93 14.50
C LYS A 715 12.39 -21.15 15.97
N PRO A 716 13.45 -21.92 16.30
CA PRO A 716 13.92 -22.04 17.69
C PRO A 716 14.35 -20.70 18.31
N THR A 717 14.96 -19.80 17.54
CA THR A 717 15.33 -18.46 18.02
C THR A 717 14.10 -17.65 18.39
N VAL A 718 13.03 -17.73 17.59
CA VAL A 718 11.77 -17.03 17.87
C VAL A 718 11.07 -17.67 19.08
N GLU A 719 11.03 -19.00 19.18
CA GLU A 719 10.43 -19.72 20.31
C GLU A 719 11.13 -19.37 21.63
N ALA A 720 12.44 -19.16 21.61
CA ALA A 720 13.24 -18.79 22.79
C ALA A 720 13.06 -17.32 23.22
N LEU A 721 12.47 -16.46 22.40
CA LEU A 721 12.29 -15.04 22.73
C LEU A 721 11.48 -14.87 24.03
N ASN A 722 12.03 -14.12 24.97
CA ASN A 722 11.40 -13.78 26.24
C ASN A 722 11.64 -12.28 26.59
N ALA A 723 10.85 -11.75 27.51
CA ALA A 723 10.90 -10.35 27.90
C ALA A 723 12.24 -9.93 28.54
N LYS A 724 12.94 -10.84 29.23
CA LYS A 724 14.24 -10.55 29.87
C LYS A 724 15.32 -10.31 28.80
N ASP A 725 15.41 -11.16 27.80
CA ASP A 725 16.40 -11.05 26.72
C ASP A 725 16.08 -9.88 25.79
N PHE A 726 14.78 -9.65 25.51
CA PHE A 726 14.32 -8.47 24.79
C PHE A 726 14.74 -7.17 25.48
N ARG A 727 14.50 -7.05 26.79
CA ARG A 727 14.92 -5.91 27.59
C ARG A 727 16.44 -5.74 27.62
N ALA A 728 17.17 -6.83 27.84
CA ALA A 728 18.64 -6.81 27.88
C ALA A 728 19.27 -6.31 26.60
N PHE A 729 18.61 -6.57 25.45
CA PHE A 729 19.02 -6.04 24.15
C PHE A 729 18.64 -4.56 23.97
N TRP A 730 17.40 -4.21 24.19
CA TRP A 730 16.87 -2.88 23.85
C TRP A 730 17.18 -1.79 24.87
N GLU A 731 17.25 -2.09 26.17
CA GLU A 731 17.45 -1.08 27.20
C GLU A 731 18.75 -0.28 27.06
N PRO A 732 19.90 -0.88 26.71
CA PRO A 732 21.12 -0.11 26.38
C PRO A 732 20.94 0.80 25.16
N ILE A 733 20.32 0.29 24.09
CA ILE A 733 20.08 1.03 22.84
C ILE A 733 19.21 2.26 23.10
N LEU A 734 18.14 2.10 23.88
CA LEU A 734 17.24 3.20 24.21
C LEU A 734 17.90 4.28 25.09
N LYS A 735 19.01 3.96 25.78
CA LYS A 735 19.72 4.88 26.69
C LYS A 735 20.96 5.52 26.10
N THR A 736 21.46 5.05 24.95
CA THR A 736 22.75 5.47 24.37
C THR A 736 22.62 6.04 22.98
N GLY A 737 23.69 6.66 22.50
CA GLY A 737 23.81 7.19 21.15
C GLY A 737 23.16 8.56 20.93
N PRO A 738 23.41 9.17 19.78
CA PRO A 738 22.88 10.49 19.43
C PRO A 738 21.36 10.46 19.28
N VAL A 739 20.73 11.64 19.39
CA VAL A 739 19.29 11.83 19.06
C VAL A 739 19.18 12.99 18.08
N GLU A 740 18.54 12.71 16.96
CA GLU A 740 18.10 13.72 15.98
C GLU A 740 16.59 13.75 15.94
N VAL A 741 16.01 14.95 16.00
CA VAL A 741 14.56 15.16 15.89
C VAL A 741 14.29 16.00 14.65
N SER A 742 13.64 15.46 13.64
CA SER A 742 13.19 16.22 12.47
C SER A 742 11.72 16.56 12.62
N ILE A 743 11.36 17.84 12.41
CA ILE A 743 9.99 18.35 12.49
C ILE A 743 9.74 19.19 11.25
N PHE A 744 8.88 18.66 10.32
CA PHE A 744 8.63 19.26 9.02
C PHE A 744 7.13 19.50 8.82
N GLY A 745 6.77 20.61 8.18
CA GLY A 745 5.40 20.93 7.79
C GLY A 745 4.82 22.12 8.53
N ASP A 746 3.53 22.08 8.84
CA ASP A 746 2.73 23.19 9.35
C ASP A 746 2.99 23.46 10.84
N VAL A 747 4.15 24.05 11.13
CA VAL A 747 4.60 24.42 12.48
C VAL A 747 5.26 25.80 12.48
N LYS A 748 5.29 26.46 13.65
CA LYS A 748 6.11 27.65 13.88
C LYS A 748 7.42 27.23 14.51
N THR A 749 8.52 27.80 14.04
CA THR A 749 9.87 27.47 14.51
C THR A 749 10.01 27.56 16.04
N GLU A 750 9.59 28.68 16.63
CA GLU A 750 9.77 28.89 18.08
C GLU A 750 8.89 27.94 18.92
N ASP A 751 7.68 27.64 18.46
CA ASP A 751 6.80 26.67 19.12
C ASP A 751 7.40 25.25 19.05
N ALA A 752 7.99 24.88 17.90
CA ALA A 752 8.67 23.61 17.74
C ALA A 752 9.90 23.49 18.66
N ILE A 753 10.73 24.52 18.74
CA ILE A 753 11.88 24.58 19.65
C ILE A 753 11.41 24.43 21.11
N ALA A 754 10.35 25.15 21.49
CA ALA A 754 9.79 25.08 22.85
C ALA A 754 9.23 23.67 23.16
N ALA A 755 8.60 23.02 22.18
CA ALA A 755 8.10 21.65 22.34
C ALA A 755 9.23 20.63 22.50
N VAL A 756 10.31 20.76 21.71
CA VAL A 756 11.50 19.92 21.87
C VAL A 756 12.20 20.20 23.20
N ALA A 757 12.31 21.44 23.64
CA ALA A 757 12.89 21.77 24.94
C ALA A 757 12.18 21.04 26.09
N LYS A 758 10.84 20.88 26.02
CA LYS A 758 10.01 20.17 27.00
C LYS A 758 9.97 18.66 26.82
N SER A 759 10.53 18.11 25.76
CA SER A 759 10.55 16.69 25.43
C SER A 759 12.00 16.17 25.34
N PHE A 760 12.53 16.00 24.15
CA PHE A 760 13.89 15.45 23.93
C PHE A 760 14.99 16.31 24.54
N GLY A 761 14.84 17.64 24.56
CA GLY A 761 15.78 18.57 25.20
C GLY A 761 15.82 18.42 26.72
N ALA A 762 14.73 17.98 27.35
CA ALA A 762 14.64 17.74 28.80
C ALA A 762 15.22 16.38 29.23
N MET A 763 15.53 15.50 28.30
CA MET A 763 16.12 14.19 28.62
C MET A 763 17.54 14.34 29.17
N LYS A 764 17.98 13.37 29.97
CA LYS A 764 19.38 13.30 30.40
C LYS A 764 20.31 13.17 29.19
N PRO A 765 21.54 13.76 29.26
CA PRO A 765 22.55 13.52 28.23
C PRO A 765 22.79 12.03 28.00
N ARG A 766 22.92 11.63 26.74
CA ARG A 766 23.10 10.23 26.37
C ARG A 766 24.57 9.92 26.16
N THR A 767 25.00 8.73 26.56
CA THR A 767 26.37 8.26 26.33
C THR A 767 26.60 8.01 24.85
N ALA A 768 27.78 8.36 24.34
CA ALA A 768 28.16 8.03 22.98
C ALA A 768 28.14 6.51 22.75
N VAL A 769 27.74 6.11 21.55
CA VAL A 769 27.78 4.72 21.10
C VAL A 769 28.90 4.58 20.07
N SER A 770 29.66 3.48 20.12
CA SER A 770 30.55 3.13 19.02
C SER A 770 29.72 2.63 17.84
N THR A 771 29.75 3.38 16.74
CA THR A 771 29.03 3.06 15.50
C THR A 771 29.90 2.27 14.50
N VAL A 772 31.09 1.83 14.92
CA VAL A 772 31.98 1.04 14.05
C VAL A 772 31.48 -0.41 14.05
N GLY A 773 30.43 -0.65 13.30
CA GLY A 773 29.97 -2.00 12.97
C GLY A 773 30.97 -2.72 12.07
N ALA A 774 30.97 -4.06 12.12
CA ALA A 774 31.73 -4.87 11.17
C ALA A 774 31.30 -4.52 9.72
N PRO A 775 32.23 -4.47 8.75
CA PRO A 775 31.90 -4.29 7.35
C PRO A 775 30.90 -5.34 6.90
N VAL A 776 29.93 -4.94 6.08
CA VAL A 776 28.94 -5.85 5.48
C VAL A 776 29.58 -6.52 4.27
N GLY A 777 29.65 -7.84 4.27
CA GLY A 777 30.15 -8.63 3.17
C GLY A 777 29.14 -8.77 2.02
N PHE A 778 29.62 -9.30 0.90
CA PHE A 778 28.80 -9.83 -0.20
C PHE A 778 29.27 -11.27 -0.46
N PRO A 779 28.38 -12.21 -0.85
CA PRO A 779 28.77 -13.60 -1.09
C PRO A 779 29.74 -13.72 -2.26
N ALA A 780 30.61 -14.73 -2.21
CA ALA A 780 31.53 -15.02 -3.30
C ALA A 780 30.76 -15.43 -4.57
N HIS A 781 31.38 -15.16 -5.76
CA HIS A 781 30.87 -15.66 -7.02
C HIS A 781 30.62 -17.17 -6.98
N ASN A 782 29.52 -17.62 -7.58
CA ASN A 782 29.15 -19.03 -7.63
C ASN A 782 28.84 -19.46 -9.07
N ALA A 783 29.54 -20.49 -9.53
CA ALA A 783 29.31 -21.07 -10.87
C ALA A 783 27.97 -21.81 -10.94
N THR A 784 27.49 -22.35 -9.83
CA THR A 784 26.20 -23.03 -9.69
C THR A 784 25.31 -22.19 -8.75
N PRO A 785 24.05 -21.89 -9.14
CA PRO A 785 23.16 -21.13 -8.28
C PRO A 785 22.96 -21.77 -6.90
N VAL A 786 22.86 -20.94 -5.88
CA VAL A 786 22.39 -21.40 -4.56
C VAL A 786 20.94 -21.88 -4.73
N MET A 787 20.76 -23.20 -4.53
CA MET A 787 19.44 -23.81 -4.68
C MET A 787 18.65 -23.73 -3.38
N ARG A 788 17.37 -23.34 -3.49
CA ARG A 788 16.37 -23.42 -2.43
C ARG A 788 15.12 -24.09 -2.96
N ALA A 789 14.35 -24.68 -2.07
CA ALA A 789 13.10 -25.35 -2.43
C ALA A 789 11.92 -24.71 -1.73
N HIS A 790 10.76 -24.66 -2.39
CA HIS A 790 9.48 -24.32 -1.82
C HIS A 790 8.47 -25.46 -1.96
N THR A 791 7.46 -25.48 -1.12
CA THR A 791 6.40 -26.51 -1.09
C THR A 791 5.11 -26.08 -1.82
N GLY A 792 5.16 -24.93 -2.48
CA GLY A 792 4.04 -24.36 -3.24
C GLY A 792 3.86 -24.98 -4.62
N PRO A 793 3.16 -24.27 -5.55
CA PRO A 793 2.85 -24.81 -6.88
C PRO A 793 4.08 -25.27 -7.66
N GLU A 794 3.98 -26.45 -8.29
CA GLU A 794 5.10 -27.07 -9.04
C GLU A 794 5.52 -26.27 -10.29
N ASN A 795 4.69 -25.38 -10.78
CA ASN A 795 4.97 -24.54 -11.96
C ASN A 795 5.57 -23.17 -11.61
N GLN A 796 5.90 -22.91 -10.36
CA GLN A 796 6.52 -21.67 -9.89
C GLN A 796 8.00 -21.87 -9.56
N ALA A 797 8.83 -20.91 -9.95
CA ALA A 797 10.21 -20.76 -9.52
C ALA A 797 10.61 -19.29 -9.48
N ALA A 798 11.69 -18.96 -8.78
CA ALA A 798 12.33 -17.66 -8.87
C ALA A 798 13.82 -17.82 -9.18
N ALA A 799 14.33 -16.86 -9.96
CA ALA A 799 15.76 -16.75 -10.25
C ALA A 799 16.26 -15.36 -9.83
N VAL A 800 17.41 -15.32 -9.18
CA VAL A 800 18.07 -14.11 -8.68
C VAL A 800 19.51 -14.09 -9.17
N ILE A 801 19.93 -12.97 -9.75
CA ILE A 801 21.34 -12.68 -10.00
C ILE A 801 21.68 -11.32 -9.39
N ALA A 802 22.81 -11.24 -8.71
CA ALA A 802 23.20 -10.04 -7.98
C ALA A 802 24.70 -9.74 -8.11
N TRP A 803 25.05 -8.46 -8.06
CA TRP A 803 26.41 -7.95 -8.10
C TRP A 803 26.70 -7.06 -6.91
N PRO A 804 27.90 -7.14 -6.28
CA PRO A 804 28.30 -6.21 -5.23
C PRO A 804 28.50 -4.81 -5.80
N THR A 805 28.07 -3.79 -5.05
CA THR A 805 28.37 -2.39 -5.34
C THR A 805 29.10 -1.75 -4.16
N GLY A 806 29.02 -0.45 -3.99
CA GLY A 806 29.67 0.28 -2.90
C GLY A 806 28.75 0.63 -1.74
N GLY A 807 29.06 1.75 -1.10
CA GLY A 807 28.29 2.33 -0.01
C GLY A 807 28.90 3.68 0.41
N GLY A 808 28.21 4.35 1.34
CA GLY A 808 28.65 5.60 1.95
C GLY A 808 28.29 6.85 1.16
N ILE A 809 28.26 7.95 1.89
CA ILE A 809 27.86 9.27 1.36
C ILE A 809 28.87 9.87 0.39
N ASP A 810 30.16 9.53 0.54
CA ASP A 810 31.24 10.12 -0.27
C ASP A 810 31.12 9.75 -1.75
N ASN A 811 30.56 8.58 -2.06
CA ASN A 811 30.39 8.08 -3.42
C ASN A 811 28.93 8.14 -3.91
N ILE A 812 28.12 9.03 -3.39
CA ILE A 812 26.68 9.10 -3.68
C ILE A 812 26.34 9.31 -5.16
N VAL A 813 27.21 9.97 -5.94
CA VAL A 813 27.02 10.14 -7.39
C VAL A 813 27.03 8.79 -8.11
N GLU A 814 27.87 7.86 -7.64
CA GLU A 814 27.93 6.50 -8.19
C GLU A 814 26.67 5.71 -7.88
N ALA A 815 26.11 5.87 -6.66
CA ALA A 815 24.80 5.31 -6.31
C ALA A 815 23.71 5.72 -7.32
N ARG A 816 23.66 7.01 -7.68
CA ARG A 816 22.67 7.55 -8.61
C ARG A 816 22.84 7.02 -10.04
N ARG A 817 24.09 6.86 -10.50
CA ARG A 817 24.36 6.20 -11.77
C ARG A 817 23.90 4.75 -11.75
N LEU A 818 24.10 4.05 -10.64
CA LEU A 818 23.60 2.68 -10.46
C LEU A 818 22.07 2.60 -10.45
N ASP A 819 21.38 3.61 -9.90
CA ASP A 819 19.91 3.67 -9.95
C ASP A 819 19.41 3.82 -11.40
N VAL A 820 20.04 4.70 -12.20
CA VAL A 820 19.71 4.84 -13.62
C VAL A 820 20.04 3.55 -14.38
N LEU A 821 21.20 2.95 -14.13
CA LEU A 821 21.62 1.70 -14.75
C LEU A 821 20.67 0.54 -14.43
N ALA A 822 20.22 0.44 -13.17
CA ALA A 822 19.25 -0.57 -12.75
C ALA A 822 17.92 -0.40 -13.47
N GLN A 823 17.47 0.84 -13.69
CA GLN A 823 16.23 1.10 -14.41
C GLN A 823 16.34 0.74 -15.91
N VAL A 824 17.47 1.06 -16.56
CA VAL A 824 17.73 0.62 -17.94
C VAL A 824 17.76 -0.91 -18.04
N PHE A 825 18.44 -1.55 -17.11
CA PHE A 825 18.51 -3.00 -17.06
C PHE A 825 17.11 -3.62 -16.86
N SER A 826 16.31 -3.04 -15.95
CA SER A 826 14.95 -3.49 -15.68
C SER A 826 14.05 -3.37 -16.91
N ASP A 827 14.14 -2.27 -17.67
CA ASP A 827 13.34 -2.06 -18.88
C ASP A 827 13.70 -3.08 -19.97
N ARG A 828 15.00 -3.34 -20.21
CA ARG A 828 15.47 -4.38 -21.14
C ARG A 828 15.06 -5.79 -20.70
N LEU A 829 15.13 -6.07 -19.39
CA LEU A 829 14.72 -7.36 -18.84
C LEU A 829 13.22 -7.59 -19.01
N PHE A 830 12.42 -6.56 -18.77
CA PHE A 830 10.98 -6.57 -19.00
C PHE A 830 10.63 -6.82 -20.49
N GLU A 831 11.29 -6.13 -21.41
CA GLU A 831 11.06 -6.32 -22.83
C GLU A 831 11.36 -7.75 -23.27
N ARG A 832 12.47 -8.35 -22.81
CA ARG A 832 12.91 -9.68 -23.27
C ARG A 832 12.19 -10.84 -22.58
N LEU A 833 11.94 -10.74 -21.26
CA LEU A 833 11.32 -11.83 -20.51
C LEU A 833 9.80 -11.78 -20.54
N ARG A 834 9.20 -10.59 -20.44
CA ARG A 834 7.74 -10.45 -20.46
C ARG A 834 7.21 -10.31 -21.88
N GLN A 835 7.58 -9.25 -22.60
CA GLN A 835 6.95 -8.94 -23.88
C GLN A 835 7.34 -9.91 -24.99
N ALA A 836 8.61 -10.28 -25.12
CA ALA A 836 9.08 -11.16 -26.19
C ALA A 836 8.90 -12.64 -25.88
N ALA A 837 9.09 -13.07 -24.62
CA ALA A 837 9.13 -14.49 -24.28
C ALA A 837 7.95 -14.98 -23.43
N GLY A 838 7.16 -14.09 -22.80
CA GLY A 838 6.10 -14.46 -21.84
C GLY A 838 6.59 -15.36 -20.71
N ALA A 839 7.88 -15.27 -20.38
CA ALA A 839 8.52 -16.15 -19.40
C ALA A 839 8.35 -15.69 -17.96
N SER A 840 8.20 -14.38 -17.74
CA SER A 840 7.93 -13.75 -16.45
C SER A 840 6.98 -12.58 -16.62
N TYR A 841 6.11 -12.37 -15.63
CA TYR A 841 5.16 -11.24 -15.64
C TYR A 841 5.82 -9.94 -15.19
N SER A 842 6.60 -9.97 -14.10
CA SER A 842 7.17 -8.78 -13.45
C SER A 842 8.67 -8.93 -13.13
N PRO A 843 9.56 -9.16 -14.10
CA PRO A 843 10.99 -9.17 -13.82
C PRO A 843 11.45 -7.77 -13.46
N ASN A 844 12.35 -7.64 -12.47
CA ASN A 844 12.80 -6.36 -11.94
C ASN A 844 14.30 -6.35 -11.63
N VAL A 845 14.93 -5.17 -11.78
CA VAL A 845 16.30 -4.90 -11.32
C VAL A 845 16.29 -3.72 -10.37
N SER A 846 16.94 -3.86 -9.24
CA SER A 846 17.06 -2.79 -8.24
C SER A 846 18.52 -2.57 -7.83
N SER A 847 18.86 -1.33 -7.51
CA SER A 847 20.12 -0.94 -6.89
C SER A 847 19.89 -0.58 -5.43
N GLN A 848 20.78 -1.01 -4.56
CA GLN A 848 20.77 -0.62 -3.15
C GLN A 848 22.15 -0.12 -2.76
N TRP A 849 22.19 1.11 -2.22
CA TRP A 849 23.40 1.77 -1.79
C TRP A 849 23.23 2.28 -0.37
N PRO A 850 23.80 1.62 0.64
CA PRO A 850 23.66 2.05 2.04
C PRO A 850 24.44 3.36 2.23
N VAL A 851 23.75 4.43 2.62
CA VAL A 851 24.37 5.74 2.86
C VAL A 851 25.11 5.79 4.18
N GLY A 852 24.58 5.08 5.18
CA GLY A 852 25.16 5.00 6.53
C GLY A 852 26.31 4.01 6.68
N MET A 853 26.61 3.22 5.65
CA MET A 853 27.67 2.20 5.66
C MET A 853 28.49 2.28 4.37
N ASN A 854 29.83 2.07 4.47
CA ASN A 854 30.72 2.14 3.31
C ASN A 854 30.75 0.88 2.42
N THR A 855 30.05 -0.18 2.85
CA THR A 855 29.95 -1.47 2.17
C THR A 855 28.54 -2.01 2.25
N GLY A 856 28.22 -3.09 1.52
CA GLY A 856 26.91 -3.76 1.57
C GLY A 856 25.95 -3.35 0.45
N GLY A 857 26.40 -2.48 -0.45
CA GLY A 857 25.64 -2.14 -1.65
C GLY A 857 25.59 -3.26 -2.66
N ARG A 858 24.54 -3.31 -3.45
CA ARG A 858 24.30 -4.36 -4.44
C ARG A 858 23.34 -3.95 -5.54
N MET A 859 23.50 -4.55 -6.71
CA MET A 859 22.49 -4.55 -7.77
C MET A 859 21.90 -5.96 -7.87
N VAL A 860 20.59 -6.07 -7.91
CA VAL A 860 19.87 -7.36 -7.87
C VAL A 860 18.84 -7.40 -8.98
N ALA A 861 18.88 -8.43 -9.82
CA ALA A 861 17.84 -8.76 -10.79
C ALA A 861 17.08 -10.01 -10.31
N ILE A 862 15.76 -9.92 -10.31
CA ILE A 862 14.84 -10.99 -9.86
C ILE A 862 13.79 -11.22 -10.94
N GLY A 863 13.47 -12.48 -11.21
CA GLY A 863 12.33 -12.88 -12.02
C GLY A 863 11.64 -14.11 -11.45
N GLN A 864 10.31 -14.04 -11.34
CA GLN A 864 9.49 -15.22 -11.15
C GLN A 864 9.28 -15.88 -12.52
N VAL A 865 9.54 -17.16 -12.61
CA VAL A 865 9.53 -17.90 -13.89
C VAL A 865 8.99 -19.33 -13.68
N ALA A 866 8.71 -20.04 -14.75
CA ALA A 866 8.52 -21.49 -14.66
C ALA A 866 9.86 -22.18 -14.36
N PRO A 867 9.88 -23.35 -13.70
CA PRO A 867 11.13 -24.02 -13.31
C PRO A 867 12.08 -24.31 -14.49
N ASP A 868 11.55 -24.63 -15.68
CA ASP A 868 12.33 -24.85 -16.90
C ASP A 868 12.92 -23.54 -17.50
N LYS A 869 12.47 -22.38 -17.03
CA LYS A 869 12.92 -21.05 -17.49
C LYS A 869 13.98 -20.41 -16.59
N VAL A 870 14.36 -21.02 -15.49
CA VAL A 870 15.38 -20.48 -14.57
C VAL A 870 16.71 -20.22 -15.28
N SER A 871 17.20 -21.19 -16.07
CA SER A 871 18.44 -21.03 -16.85
C SER A 871 18.33 -19.95 -17.92
N PHE A 872 17.16 -19.82 -18.55
CA PHE A 872 16.87 -18.78 -19.53
C PHE A 872 16.91 -17.38 -18.88
N PHE A 873 16.38 -17.21 -17.68
CA PHE A 873 16.50 -15.95 -16.95
C PHE A 873 17.96 -15.55 -16.75
N PHE A 874 18.83 -16.45 -16.26
CA PHE A 874 20.26 -16.16 -16.07
C PHE A 874 20.96 -15.80 -17.37
N GLN A 875 20.64 -16.52 -18.44
CA GLN A 875 21.18 -16.23 -19.77
C GLN A 875 20.85 -14.80 -20.22
N ILE A 876 19.57 -14.41 -20.17
CA ILE A 876 19.11 -13.08 -20.57
C ILE A 876 19.69 -11.99 -19.68
N ALA A 877 19.71 -12.20 -18.35
CA ALA A 877 20.27 -11.21 -17.42
C ALA A 877 21.76 -10.98 -17.66
N ARG A 878 22.56 -12.04 -17.87
CA ARG A 878 23.99 -11.93 -18.19
C ARG A 878 24.23 -11.31 -19.57
N GLN A 879 23.39 -11.62 -20.54
CA GLN A 879 23.47 -11.00 -21.87
C GLN A 879 23.24 -9.49 -21.79
N ILE A 880 22.21 -9.04 -21.08
CA ILE A 880 21.95 -7.61 -20.89
C ILE A 880 23.10 -6.94 -20.14
N ALA A 881 23.61 -7.56 -19.06
CA ALA A 881 24.77 -7.05 -18.33
C ALA A 881 25.99 -6.89 -19.26
N GLY A 882 26.29 -7.89 -20.10
CA GLY A 882 27.37 -7.81 -21.09
C GLY A 882 27.18 -6.72 -22.14
N GLU A 883 25.97 -6.50 -22.62
CA GLU A 883 25.65 -5.40 -23.53
C GLU A 883 25.85 -4.02 -22.87
N LEU A 884 25.38 -3.85 -21.64
CA LEU A 884 25.56 -2.62 -20.87
C LEU A 884 27.03 -2.29 -20.60
N VAL A 885 27.89 -3.30 -20.50
CA VAL A 885 29.36 -3.16 -20.37
C VAL A 885 30.01 -2.83 -21.69
N SER A 886 29.62 -3.48 -22.78
CA SER A 886 30.32 -3.40 -24.08
C SER A 886 29.86 -2.23 -24.97
N THR A 887 28.61 -1.74 -24.78
CA THR A 887 28.02 -0.76 -25.70
C THR A 887 27.35 0.37 -24.90
N PRO A 888 27.62 1.66 -25.25
CA PRO A 888 26.90 2.77 -24.64
C PRO A 888 25.39 2.66 -24.91
N ILE A 889 24.59 3.07 -23.91
CA ILE A 889 23.14 3.13 -24.02
C ILE A 889 22.75 4.20 -25.06
N ALA A 890 21.77 3.90 -25.92
CA ALA A 890 21.30 4.86 -26.90
C ALA A 890 20.71 6.12 -26.21
N PRO A 891 20.98 7.34 -26.72
CA PRO A 891 20.52 8.56 -26.05
C PRO A 891 19.00 8.63 -25.82
N ASP A 892 18.19 8.17 -26.79
CA ASP A 892 16.73 8.15 -26.67
C ASP A 892 16.23 7.12 -25.62
N GLU A 893 16.91 5.98 -25.49
CA GLU A 893 16.64 4.99 -24.44
C GLU A 893 16.94 5.60 -23.05
N LEU A 894 18.09 6.26 -22.91
CA LEU A 894 18.46 6.93 -21.66
C LEU A 894 17.46 8.03 -21.31
N ASP A 895 17.02 8.83 -22.27
CA ASP A 895 16.05 9.90 -22.05
C ASP A 895 14.70 9.36 -21.60
N ARG A 896 14.21 8.24 -22.16
CA ARG A 896 12.98 7.56 -21.73
C ARG A 896 13.06 7.04 -20.29
N ILE A 897 14.24 6.77 -19.77
CA ILE A 897 14.46 6.36 -18.39
C ILE A 897 14.61 7.58 -17.47
N LYS A 898 15.43 8.57 -17.84
CA LYS A 898 15.74 9.74 -17.02
C LYS A 898 14.52 10.65 -16.82
N LYS A 899 13.67 10.84 -17.82
CA LYS A 899 12.49 11.71 -17.73
C LYS A 899 11.50 11.25 -16.64
N PRO A 900 11.03 9.99 -16.62
CA PRO A 900 10.17 9.50 -15.54
C PRO A 900 10.83 9.63 -14.15
N MET A 901 12.12 9.29 -14.03
CA MET A 901 12.86 9.43 -12.76
C MET A 901 12.90 10.89 -12.30
N GLY A 902 13.20 11.83 -13.20
CA GLY A 902 13.18 13.26 -12.90
C GLY A 902 11.80 13.77 -12.47
N GLN A 903 10.75 13.35 -13.17
CA GLN A 903 9.38 13.71 -12.83
C GLN A 903 8.93 13.12 -11.48
N TYR A 904 9.34 11.88 -11.19
CA TYR A 904 9.11 11.28 -9.87
C TYR A 904 9.75 12.11 -8.75
N ILE A 905 11.00 12.51 -8.94
CA ILE A 905 11.75 13.34 -7.99
C ILE A 905 11.04 14.69 -7.78
N LEU A 906 10.66 15.38 -8.85
CA LEU A 906 9.96 16.65 -8.78
C LEU A 906 8.65 16.55 -7.98
N ARG A 907 7.85 15.53 -8.24
CA ARG A 907 6.61 15.29 -7.50
C ARG A 907 6.86 14.92 -6.05
N ALA A 908 7.78 14.01 -5.78
CA ALA A 908 8.09 13.56 -4.42
C ALA A 908 8.62 14.72 -3.56
N SER A 909 9.43 15.62 -4.12
CA SER A 909 10.00 16.77 -3.40
C SER A 909 8.98 17.86 -3.04
N THR A 910 7.75 17.79 -3.52
CA THR A 910 6.66 18.67 -3.04
C THR A 910 6.16 18.26 -1.65
N GLY A 911 6.41 17.03 -1.21
CA GLY A 911 5.94 16.47 0.06
C GLY A 911 7.03 16.45 1.15
N ASN A 912 6.62 16.73 2.40
CA ASN A 912 7.51 16.74 3.55
C ASN A 912 8.12 15.35 3.87
N GLN A 913 7.39 14.29 3.58
CA GLN A 913 7.85 12.90 3.78
C GLN A 913 9.16 12.62 3.06
N PHE A 914 9.30 13.13 1.86
CA PHE A 914 10.48 12.98 1.03
C PHE A 914 11.72 13.65 1.68
N TRP A 915 11.61 14.92 2.10
CA TRP A 915 12.67 15.63 2.77
C TRP A 915 13.07 14.95 4.08
N LEU A 916 12.09 14.48 4.83
CA LEU A 916 12.30 13.75 6.08
C LEU A 916 13.17 12.49 5.90
N GLN A 917 12.98 11.79 4.77
CA GLN A 917 13.78 10.61 4.45
C GLN A 917 15.20 10.98 4.00
N GLN A 918 15.32 11.96 3.13
CA GLN A 918 16.61 12.31 2.51
C GLN A 918 17.61 12.99 3.47
N LEU A 919 17.10 13.78 4.39
CA LEU A 919 17.91 14.52 5.34
C LEU A 919 18.10 13.80 6.68
N GLY A 920 17.65 12.55 6.78
CA GLY A 920 17.87 11.75 7.99
C GLY A 920 19.36 11.61 8.32
N GLY A 921 19.79 12.08 9.50
CA GLY A 921 21.19 12.11 9.95
C GLY A 921 21.99 13.33 9.50
N ALA A 922 21.38 14.28 8.79
CA ALA A 922 22.05 15.46 8.24
C ALA A 922 22.62 16.40 9.33
N THR A 923 22.02 16.43 10.51
CA THR A 923 22.55 17.23 11.63
C THR A 923 23.87 16.70 12.18
N PHE A 924 24.16 15.40 11.97
CA PHE A 924 25.43 14.77 12.38
C PHE A 924 26.41 14.62 11.22
N ASP A 925 25.91 14.56 9.97
CA ASP A 925 26.73 14.49 8.76
C ASP A 925 26.23 15.49 7.70
N PRO A 926 26.82 16.72 7.69
CA PRO A 926 26.39 17.78 6.74
C PRO A 926 26.62 17.43 5.26
N ARG A 927 27.45 16.41 4.93
CA ARG A 927 27.60 15.94 3.54
C ARG A 927 26.27 15.46 2.96
N ARG A 928 25.32 14.99 3.79
CA ARG A 928 23.98 14.60 3.39
C ARG A 928 23.18 15.77 2.83
N ILE A 929 23.37 16.99 3.35
CA ILE A 929 22.74 18.20 2.82
C ILE A 929 23.24 18.48 1.40
N ALA A 930 24.57 18.48 1.21
CA ALA A 930 25.19 18.72 -0.10
C ALA A 930 24.83 17.63 -1.12
N ALA A 931 24.78 16.36 -0.68
CA ALA A 931 24.33 15.27 -1.52
C ALA A 931 22.88 15.46 -1.96
N THR A 932 22.02 15.83 -1.03
CA THR A 932 20.61 16.11 -1.23
C THR A 932 20.39 17.22 -2.26
N GLN A 933 21.13 18.33 -2.23
CA GLN A 933 21.01 19.43 -3.20
C GLN A 933 21.31 19.02 -4.65
N ARG A 934 22.14 18.01 -4.86
CA ARG A 934 22.64 17.64 -6.19
C ARG A 934 21.85 16.51 -6.87
N ILE A 935 20.80 16.00 -6.29
CA ILE A 935 20.15 14.78 -6.81
C ILE A 935 19.62 14.97 -8.23
N ALA A 936 18.92 16.07 -8.51
CA ALA A 936 18.41 16.34 -9.86
C ALA A 936 19.54 16.63 -10.84
N SER A 937 20.52 17.44 -10.44
CA SER A 937 21.65 17.78 -11.31
C SER A 937 22.50 16.54 -11.64
N ASP A 938 22.71 15.66 -10.69
CA ASP A 938 23.45 14.42 -10.91
C ASP A 938 22.70 13.47 -11.87
N LEU A 939 21.36 13.39 -11.75
CA LEU A 939 20.53 12.64 -12.70
C LEU A 939 20.62 13.20 -14.13
N VAL A 940 20.47 14.52 -14.27
CA VAL A 940 20.54 15.21 -15.55
C VAL A 940 21.92 15.03 -16.18
N ALA A 941 22.99 15.19 -15.40
CA ALA A 941 24.38 15.10 -15.86
C ALA A 941 24.80 13.67 -16.27
N THR A 942 24.08 12.64 -15.86
CA THR A 942 24.42 11.25 -16.17
C THR A 942 24.38 10.97 -17.69
N THR A 943 25.49 10.51 -18.25
CA THR A 943 25.69 10.27 -19.68
C THR A 943 25.77 8.78 -20.01
N PRO A 944 25.56 8.38 -21.29
CA PRO A 944 25.75 6.99 -21.74
C PRO A 944 27.13 6.42 -21.44
N VAL A 945 28.18 7.23 -21.58
CA VAL A 945 29.58 6.81 -21.37
C VAL A 945 29.84 6.55 -19.87
N GLU A 946 29.32 7.40 -18.99
CA GLU A 946 29.44 7.20 -17.54
C GLU A 946 28.66 5.97 -17.06
N LEU A 947 27.50 5.69 -17.64
CA LEU A 947 26.73 4.47 -17.33
C LEU A 947 27.45 3.22 -17.82
N GLN A 948 28.04 3.26 -19.01
CA GLN A 948 28.87 2.15 -19.50
C GLN A 948 30.07 1.90 -18.59
N ALA A 949 30.78 2.96 -18.15
CA ALA A 949 31.89 2.85 -17.20
C ALA A 949 31.43 2.29 -15.85
N THR A 950 30.25 2.70 -15.37
CA THR A 950 29.65 2.16 -14.14
C THR A 950 29.28 0.68 -14.31
N ALA A 951 28.68 0.29 -15.44
CA ALA A 951 28.40 -1.10 -15.76
C ALA A 951 29.68 -1.95 -15.79
N ALA A 952 30.73 -1.47 -16.46
CA ALA A 952 32.03 -2.16 -16.54
C ALA A 952 32.70 -2.33 -15.16
N LYS A 953 32.47 -1.40 -14.25
CA LYS A 953 32.99 -1.48 -12.87
C LYS A 953 32.27 -2.55 -12.05
N TYR A 954 30.94 -2.66 -12.15
CA TYR A 954 30.11 -3.44 -11.24
C TYR A 954 29.51 -4.71 -11.82
N LEU A 955 29.07 -4.72 -13.09
CA LEU A 955 28.39 -5.88 -13.72
C LEU A 955 29.40 -6.90 -14.25
N ARG A 956 30.33 -7.32 -13.43
CA ARG A 956 31.43 -8.21 -13.79
C ARG A 956 31.02 -9.65 -13.66
N PRO A 957 31.18 -10.48 -14.71
CA PRO A 957 30.77 -11.88 -14.69
C PRO A 957 31.41 -12.73 -13.56
N GLU A 958 32.68 -12.40 -13.19
CA GLU A 958 33.40 -13.08 -12.11
C GLU A 958 33.00 -12.63 -10.70
N LYS A 959 32.05 -11.69 -10.58
CA LYS A 959 31.55 -11.19 -9.29
C LYS A 959 30.05 -11.41 -9.12
N ASP A 960 29.37 -11.93 -10.11
CA ASP A 960 27.95 -12.22 -9.99
C ASP A 960 27.72 -13.35 -8.96
N TRP A 961 26.60 -13.27 -8.28
CA TRP A 961 26.09 -14.31 -7.40
C TRP A 961 24.69 -14.68 -7.84
N THR A 962 24.37 -15.98 -7.85
CA THR A 962 23.11 -16.48 -8.33
C THR A 962 22.41 -17.38 -7.34
N MET A 963 21.06 -17.31 -7.32
CA MET A 963 20.19 -18.16 -6.53
C MET A 963 18.99 -18.58 -7.36
N ALA A 964 18.53 -19.80 -7.17
CA ALA A 964 17.29 -20.31 -7.71
C ALA A 964 16.43 -20.91 -6.61
N VAL A 965 15.15 -20.58 -6.64
CA VAL A 965 14.12 -21.18 -5.79
C VAL A 965 13.22 -22.01 -6.69
N VAL A 966 13.15 -23.32 -6.43
CA VAL A 966 12.42 -24.28 -7.27
C VAL A 966 11.45 -25.13 -6.41
N PRO A 967 10.46 -25.77 -7.00
CA PRO A 967 9.61 -26.71 -6.25
C PRO A 967 10.42 -27.81 -5.59
N ALA A 968 10.06 -28.16 -4.35
CA ALA A 968 10.58 -29.36 -3.70
C ALA A 968 10.17 -30.58 -4.53
N ALA A 969 11.11 -31.48 -4.80
CA ALA A 969 10.78 -32.75 -5.46
C ALA A 969 9.67 -33.45 -4.68
N ALA A 970 8.57 -33.78 -5.36
CA ALA A 970 7.45 -34.47 -4.73
C ALA A 970 7.99 -35.73 -4.01
N LYS A 971 7.81 -35.81 -2.69
CA LYS A 971 8.07 -37.03 -1.97
C LYS A 971 7.13 -38.08 -2.58
N LYS A 972 7.70 -39.09 -3.29
CA LYS A 972 6.89 -40.24 -3.73
C LYS A 972 6.16 -40.77 -2.48
N PRO A 973 4.83 -40.95 -2.53
CA PRO A 973 4.12 -41.55 -1.41
C PRO A 973 4.82 -42.88 -1.08
N ALA A 974 5.19 -43.08 0.16
CA ALA A 974 5.69 -44.35 0.65
C ALA A 974 4.64 -45.40 0.30
N LYS A 975 5.02 -46.43 -0.49
CA LYS A 975 4.17 -47.53 -0.88
C LYS A 975 3.71 -48.31 0.37
#